data_68c28e7a7a66627e8bc7e160ce722a78
#
_entry.id   68c28e7a7a66627e8bc7e160ce722a78
#
_cell.length_a   1.000
_cell.length_b   1.000
_cell.length_c   1.000
_cell.angle_alpha   90.00
_cell.angle_beta   90.00
_cell.angle_gamma   90.00
#
_symmetry.space_group_name_H-M   'P 1'
#
loop_
_entity.id
_entity.type
_entity.pdbx_description
1 polymer ?
#
loop_
_entity_poly.entity_id
_entity_poly.type
_entity_poly.pdbx_seq_one_letter_code
_entity_poly.pdbx_strand_id
1 'polypeptide(L)'
;MASRFRYWFRLLTCAALGATAASAAMAQTNENPPAPRSDYADGLMTQPPPVTEPDRWTRCNPAPAPCNHPRIALVLSGGGALGIAHVGVIRALEQAGVQPDLIVGTSMGAVVGGLYATGYSADQLEQAVLGMDWQRIFSSASPRRSLSYRRRREEENFPAELSFNIDRDGLRLPRAFINDQNLNLSLRNMVLNPGRGSFDDMPIPFRAVATDIVTGEPVSLEEGDLAMAMRASMAVPGVLPPAEIDGRLLVDGGLSKNIPIDVAQAMGADIIIVVAMQGRLMTAGELRTGVDLMAQSMTLLVRSNETAQLALLGPQDILIQVDQGTLTTGDFARGVELIEAGTLAANAYLGQLQALATNHTRLVSRPLPRIDEVLIENTSRLDDTVLLSHVRQTPGEDLDVAGLSDDLAGIYGLGAFEWVTYELRENGENTALVIDAVARADDVARIRAGMTLENDFDGNDEYRISLEYRSPPIDRFGSEVRVDAVFGDRFGLTAEVFKLFDTAQHLFVAPRVNVVMRNVPRYREDGFRTGSYRANFAEIQLDAGWQFDFPAEIRFGYQRGTGEARLHDGFATPETIAVDIGQFNLSAGLDTLDSAFFPTRGVRLSSRWSVAREAIGASADFETLEAHAMQVWSRGPDTLIAQLDAASSLSGTMPLESLYRIGGLFSLSGYKDEELIGETYALGRLVYRRRLNGGDAQAFGVPIYAGTSLEAGNVWADPDLASTSDITLAGSVFLAADTVMGPVYLAYGRSDADRQSVYVFVGRPF
;
A
#
# COMPACT_ATOMS: atom_id res chain seq x y z
N MET A 1 1.77 -46.27 4.55
CA MET A 1 2.58 -45.05 4.78
C MET A 1 3.69 -44.84 3.75
N ALA A 2 4.64 -45.73 3.58
CA ALA A 2 5.79 -45.49 2.67
C ALA A 2 5.42 -45.35 1.18
N SER A 3 4.37 -46.03 0.69
CA SER A 3 3.90 -45.94 -0.70
C SER A 3 3.15 -44.63 -0.98
N ARG A 4 2.32 -44.19 -0.05
CA ARG A 4 1.57 -42.91 -0.13
C ARG A 4 2.53 -41.71 -0.10
N PHE A 5 3.54 -41.74 0.78
CA PHE A 5 4.57 -40.71 0.88
C PHE A 5 5.42 -40.60 -0.40
N ARG A 6 5.73 -41.75 -1.08
CA ARG A 6 6.46 -41.75 -2.35
C ARG A 6 5.67 -41.17 -3.52
N TYR A 7 4.35 -41.37 -3.54
CA TYR A 7 3.48 -40.83 -4.59
C TYR A 7 3.36 -39.32 -4.47
N TRP A 8 3.12 -38.82 -3.25
CA TRP A 8 3.06 -37.39 -2.95
C TRP A 8 4.40 -36.68 -3.14
N PHE A 9 5.50 -37.32 -2.76
CA PHE A 9 6.84 -36.76 -3.00
C PHE A 9 7.14 -36.65 -4.50
N ARG A 10 6.64 -37.56 -5.33
CA ARG A 10 6.77 -37.50 -6.80
C ARG A 10 5.88 -36.38 -7.39
N LEU A 11 4.65 -36.17 -6.91
CA LEU A 11 3.79 -35.07 -7.35
C LEU A 11 4.35 -33.71 -6.95
N LEU A 12 4.85 -33.56 -5.74
CA LEU A 12 5.49 -32.34 -5.25
C LEU A 12 6.82 -32.06 -5.96
N THR A 13 7.62 -33.10 -6.26
CA THR A 13 8.87 -32.94 -7.03
C THR A 13 8.59 -32.65 -8.50
N CYS A 14 7.55 -33.20 -9.13
CA CYS A 14 7.17 -32.84 -10.49
C CYS A 14 6.62 -31.39 -10.57
N ALA A 15 5.87 -30.95 -9.56
CA ALA A 15 5.40 -29.55 -9.49
C ALA A 15 6.55 -28.55 -9.22
N ALA A 16 7.48 -28.91 -8.35
CA ALA A 16 8.67 -28.09 -8.08
C ALA A 16 9.62 -28.05 -9.31
N LEU A 17 9.78 -29.16 -10.01
CA LEU A 17 10.58 -29.24 -11.26
C LEU A 17 9.86 -28.50 -12.41
N GLY A 18 8.53 -28.51 -12.47
CA GLY A 18 7.77 -27.70 -13.42
C GLY A 18 7.93 -26.20 -13.17
N ALA A 19 7.91 -25.78 -11.94
CA ALA A 19 8.12 -24.38 -11.54
C ALA A 19 9.57 -23.91 -11.81
N THR A 20 10.55 -24.77 -11.54
CA THR A 20 11.97 -24.47 -11.86
C THR A 20 12.26 -24.51 -13.37
N ALA A 21 11.60 -25.37 -14.14
CA ALA A 21 11.72 -25.42 -15.58
C ALA A 21 11.10 -24.18 -16.27
N ALA A 22 9.97 -23.69 -15.74
CA ALA A 22 9.35 -22.45 -16.21
C ALA A 22 10.23 -21.22 -15.86
N SER A 23 10.85 -21.18 -14.70
CA SER A 23 11.82 -20.16 -14.34
C SER A 23 13.08 -20.19 -15.22
N ALA A 24 13.59 -21.39 -15.54
CA ALA A 24 14.76 -21.57 -16.39
C ALA A 24 14.46 -21.20 -17.89
N ALA A 25 13.27 -21.52 -18.37
CA ALA A 25 12.86 -21.16 -19.76
C ALA A 25 12.66 -19.65 -19.93
N MET A 26 12.18 -18.94 -18.90
CA MET A 26 12.09 -17.47 -18.93
C MET A 26 13.45 -16.76 -18.71
N ALA A 27 14.39 -17.40 -18.03
CA ALA A 27 15.74 -16.87 -17.84
C ALA A 27 16.60 -16.94 -19.11
N GLN A 28 16.33 -17.88 -20.03
CA GLN A 28 17.09 -18.04 -21.28
C GLN A 28 16.68 -17.10 -22.43
N THR A 29 15.62 -16.32 -22.29
CA THR A 29 15.19 -15.34 -23.31
C THR A 29 15.65 -13.89 -23.02
N ASN A 30 16.55 -13.67 -22.05
CA ASN A 30 16.99 -12.36 -21.62
C ASN A 30 18.34 -11.97 -22.25
N GLU A 31 18.41 -11.86 -23.57
CA GLU A 31 19.41 -11.03 -24.29
C GLU A 31 18.75 -9.74 -24.84
N ASN A 32 18.03 -9.03 -24.01
CA ASN A 32 17.81 -7.60 -24.19
C ASN A 32 18.65 -6.86 -23.15
N PRO A 33 19.20 -5.66 -23.48
CA PRO A 33 19.87 -4.84 -22.48
C PRO A 33 18.93 -4.76 -21.29
N PRO A 34 19.44 -4.84 -20.06
CA PRO A 34 18.60 -4.76 -18.89
C PRO A 34 17.74 -3.50 -19.09
N ALA A 35 16.41 -3.67 -19.11
CA ALA A 35 15.54 -2.57 -18.78
C ALA A 35 16.20 -1.91 -17.57
N PRO A 36 16.34 -0.57 -17.54
CA PRO A 36 16.98 0.06 -16.40
C PRO A 36 16.40 -0.65 -15.20
N ARG A 37 17.23 -1.36 -14.47
CA ARG A 37 16.83 -1.93 -13.20
C ARG A 37 16.12 -0.76 -12.57
N SER A 38 14.85 -0.91 -12.26
CA SER A 38 14.28 -0.02 -11.28
C SER A 38 15.03 -0.34 -10.00
N ASP A 39 16.22 0.24 -9.86
CA ASP A 39 16.94 0.36 -8.60
C ASP A 39 16.15 1.28 -7.67
N TYR A 40 14.99 1.75 -8.15
CA TYR A 40 13.84 2.05 -7.34
C TYR A 40 13.24 0.75 -6.82
N ALA A 41 14.04 0.01 -6.04
CA ALA A 41 13.47 -0.93 -5.13
C ALA A 41 12.48 -0.09 -4.32
N ASP A 42 11.27 0.12 -4.86
CA ASP A 42 10.12 0.57 -4.13
C ASP A 42 9.68 2.02 -4.17
N GLY A 43 10.03 2.79 -5.18
CA GLY A 43 9.43 4.11 -5.40
C GLY A 43 9.80 5.20 -4.38
N LEU A 44 10.75 4.93 -3.50
CA LEU A 44 11.36 5.93 -2.64
C LEU A 44 12.72 6.29 -3.22
N MET A 45 12.97 7.57 -3.43
CA MET A 45 14.24 8.07 -3.95
C MET A 45 15.43 7.52 -3.20
N THR A 46 16.40 7.04 -3.91
CA THR A 46 17.55 6.34 -3.35
C THR A 46 18.66 7.26 -2.86
N GLN A 47 18.78 8.48 -3.36
CA GLN A 47 19.79 9.43 -2.90
C GLN A 47 19.45 10.88 -3.23
N PRO A 48 19.56 11.81 -2.27
CA PRO A 48 19.59 13.23 -2.58
C PRO A 48 20.89 13.57 -3.32
N PRO A 49 20.87 14.65 -4.07
CA PRO A 49 22.09 15.11 -4.72
C PRO A 49 23.14 15.48 -3.69
N PRO A 50 24.40 15.14 -3.95
CA PRO A 50 25.51 15.63 -3.18
C PRO A 50 25.57 17.19 -3.17
N VAL A 51 25.67 17.90 -2.07
CA VAL A 51 25.82 19.35 -1.96
C VAL A 51 27.30 19.64 -1.61
N THR A 52 28.10 20.32 -2.44
CA THR A 52 29.41 20.86 -1.98
C THR A 52 29.16 22.13 -1.18
N GLU A 53 30.11 22.42 -0.27
CA GLU A 53 30.12 23.71 0.37
C GLU A 53 30.04 24.81 -0.69
N PRO A 54 29.10 25.77 -0.57
CA PRO A 54 29.07 26.89 -1.44
C PRO A 54 30.38 27.66 -1.23
N ASP A 55 31.14 27.93 -2.29
CA ASP A 55 31.95 29.14 -2.30
C ASP A 55 31.00 30.22 -1.88
N ARG A 56 31.26 30.79 -0.68
CA ARG A 56 30.36 31.67 0.06
C ARG A 56 29.58 32.51 -0.92
N TRP A 57 28.30 32.16 -1.08
CA TRP A 57 27.34 33.05 -1.68
C TRP A 57 27.56 34.42 -0.98
N THR A 58 27.94 35.44 -1.73
CA THR A 58 27.83 36.79 -1.22
C THR A 58 26.33 37.02 -1.13
N ARG A 59 25.75 36.49 -0.05
CA ARG A 59 24.34 36.69 0.28
C ARG A 59 24.12 38.18 0.26
N CYS A 60 23.19 38.63 -0.56
CA CYS A 60 22.57 39.91 -0.33
C CYS A 60 21.76 39.79 0.96
N ASN A 61 22.44 39.73 2.11
CA ASN A 61 21.84 39.64 3.42
C ASN A 61 21.22 41.01 3.76
N PRO A 62 20.04 41.09 4.41
CA PRO A 62 19.34 42.34 4.70
C PRO A 62 20.10 43.37 5.59
N ALA A 63 21.36 43.20 5.89
CA ALA A 63 22.21 44.17 6.59
C ALA A 63 23.63 44.23 6.00
N PRO A 64 24.20 45.31 5.79
CA PRO A 64 24.04 46.58 5.06
C PRO A 64 24.97 46.74 3.86
N ALA A 65 25.10 45.75 2.95
CA ALA A 65 25.81 45.96 1.68
C ALA A 65 24.79 45.95 0.54
N PRO A 66 24.74 46.96 -0.34
CA PRO A 66 23.85 46.96 -1.49
C PRO A 66 24.24 45.80 -2.41
N CYS A 67 23.25 44.99 -2.77
CA CYS A 67 23.41 44.00 -3.81
C CYS A 67 23.78 44.67 -5.13
N ASN A 68 24.72 44.09 -5.88
CA ASN A 68 25.11 44.61 -7.18
C ASN A 68 24.10 44.28 -8.30
N HIS A 69 23.04 43.55 -7.97
CA HIS A 69 21.94 43.13 -8.88
C HIS A 69 20.59 43.18 -8.13
N PRO A 70 19.47 43.35 -8.83
CA PRO A 70 18.16 43.26 -8.23
C PRO A 70 17.93 41.86 -7.68
N ARG A 71 17.29 41.77 -6.49
CA ARG A 71 16.91 40.47 -5.86
C ARG A 71 15.75 39.81 -6.62
N ILE A 72 16.00 38.65 -7.14
CA ILE A 72 15.02 37.90 -7.94
C ILE A 72 14.33 36.89 -7.05
N ALA A 73 12.99 36.97 -6.94
CA ALA A 73 12.16 35.95 -6.31
C ALA A 73 11.56 35.00 -7.35
N LEU A 74 11.53 33.70 -7.04
CA LEU A 74 10.78 32.72 -7.76
C LEU A 74 9.55 32.31 -6.94
N VAL A 75 8.36 32.64 -7.44
CA VAL A 75 7.07 32.31 -6.81
C VAL A 75 6.39 31.16 -7.57
N LEU A 76 6.20 30.05 -6.89
CA LEU A 76 5.66 28.80 -7.46
C LEU A 76 4.26 28.51 -6.91
N SER A 77 3.26 28.48 -7.79
CA SER A 77 1.89 28.19 -7.40
C SER A 77 1.67 26.72 -7.01
N GLY A 78 0.61 26.46 -6.29
CA GLY A 78 0.07 25.10 -6.14
C GLY A 78 -0.54 24.59 -7.45
N GLY A 79 -1.00 23.32 -7.43
CA GLY A 79 -1.66 22.72 -8.61
C GLY A 79 -1.67 21.20 -8.61
N GLY A 80 -1.32 20.52 -7.53
CA GLY A 80 -1.21 19.06 -7.50
C GLY A 80 -0.22 18.57 -8.55
N ALA A 81 -0.59 17.54 -9.35
CA ALA A 81 0.28 17.04 -10.41
C ALA A 81 0.70 18.11 -11.42
N LEU A 82 -0.17 19.09 -11.72
CA LEU A 82 0.16 20.18 -12.65
C LEU A 82 1.42 20.95 -12.22
N GLY A 83 1.68 21.04 -10.91
CA GLY A 83 2.87 21.71 -10.36
C GLY A 83 4.20 21.00 -10.70
N ILE A 84 4.17 19.78 -11.23
CA ILE A 84 5.36 19.11 -11.79
C ILE A 84 5.98 19.93 -12.93
N ALA A 85 5.17 20.74 -13.62
CA ALA A 85 5.62 21.64 -14.68
C ALA A 85 6.63 22.70 -14.19
N HIS A 86 6.67 23.02 -12.88
CA HIS A 86 7.69 23.91 -12.31
C HIS A 86 9.11 23.42 -12.61
N VAL A 87 9.35 22.11 -12.68
CA VAL A 87 10.66 21.53 -13.02
C VAL A 87 11.13 22.00 -14.42
N GLY A 88 10.20 22.00 -15.39
CA GLY A 88 10.49 22.48 -16.76
C GLY A 88 10.80 23.98 -16.79
N VAL A 89 10.12 24.78 -15.98
CA VAL A 89 10.40 26.22 -15.85
C VAL A 89 11.76 26.44 -15.19
N ILE A 90 12.07 25.74 -14.10
CA ILE A 90 13.38 25.83 -13.42
C ILE A 90 14.51 25.45 -14.41
N ARG A 91 14.32 24.43 -15.25
CA ARG A 91 15.28 24.06 -16.31
C ARG A 91 15.53 25.23 -17.27
N ALA A 92 14.48 25.92 -17.70
CA ALA A 92 14.63 27.08 -18.59
C ALA A 92 15.33 28.27 -17.87
N LEU A 93 15.09 28.48 -16.59
CA LEU A 93 15.80 29.47 -15.78
C LEU A 93 17.29 29.14 -15.69
N GLU A 94 17.66 27.90 -15.39
CA GLU A 94 19.06 27.44 -15.35
C GLU A 94 19.74 27.64 -16.73
N GLN A 95 19.05 27.28 -17.83
CA GLN A 95 19.55 27.46 -19.20
C GLN A 95 19.72 28.94 -19.57
N ALA A 96 18.85 29.83 -19.03
CA ALA A 96 18.96 31.28 -19.21
C ALA A 96 20.03 31.90 -18.31
N GLY A 97 20.64 31.15 -17.38
CA GLY A 97 21.61 31.66 -16.40
C GLY A 97 20.95 32.44 -15.27
N VAL A 98 19.66 32.26 -15.03
CA VAL A 98 18.93 32.93 -13.94
C VAL A 98 18.91 32.03 -12.72
N GLN A 99 19.41 32.55 -11.61
CA GLN A 99 19.29 31.93 -10.30
C GLN A 99 18.51 32.86 -9.37
N PRO A 100 17.39 32.38 -8.77
CA PRO A 100 16.63 33.20 -7.83
C PRO A 100 17.40 33.38 -6.51
N ASP A 101 17.27 34.58 -5.91
CA ASP A 101 17.80 34.89 -4.60
C ASP A 101 16.90 34.41 -3.45
N LEU A 102 15.64 34.15 -3.75
CA LEU A 102 14.68 33.58 -2.80
C LEU A 102 13.55 32.83 -3.54
N ILE A 103 12.95 31.89 -2.86
CA ILE A 103 11.87 31.07 -3.40
C ILE A 103 10.68 31.04 -2.43
N VAL A 104 9.49 31.24 -2.97
CA VAL A 104 8.24 31.05 -2.21
C VAL A 104 7.33 30.09 -2.95
N GLY A 105 6.86 29.09 -2.27
CA GLY A 105 6.03 28.03 -2.91
C GLY A 105 4.79 27.68 -2.12
N THR A 106 3.74 27.25 -2.84
CA THR A 106 2.50 26.71 -2.29
C THR A 106 2.26 25.32 -2.84
N SER A 107 1.85 24.36 -1.97
CA SER A 107 1.50 22.99 -2.37
C SER A 107 2.64 22.32 -3.17
N MET A 108 2.41 21.80 -4.37
CA MET A 108 3.47 21.24 -5.22
C MET A 108 4.56 22.25 -5.53
N GLY A 109 4.23 23.55 -5.62
CA GLY A 109 5.23 24.61 -5.75
C GLY A 109 6.15 24.73 -4.52
N ALA A 110 5.64 24.42 -3.33
CA ALA A 110 6.47 24.33 -2.12
C ALA A 110 7.39 23.09 -2.15
N VAL A 111 6.92 21.96 -2.69
CA VAL A 111 7.74 20.76 -2.83
C VAL A 111 8.87 20.97 -3.84
N VAL A 112 8.54 21.38 -5.07
CA VAL A 112 9.56 21.61 -6.12
C VAL A 112 10.48 22.75 -5.74
N GLY A 113 9.94 23.88 -5.22
CA GLY A 113 10.70 25.04 -4.79
C GLY A 113 11.59 24.75 -3.58
N GLY A 114 11.09 24.03 -2.59
CA GLY A 114 11.85 23.62 -1.40
C GLY A 114 13.02 22.71 -1.75
N LEU A 115 12.81 21.72 -2.61
CA LEU A 115 13.89 20.85 -3.11
C LEU A 115 14.92 21.65 -3.94
N TYR A 116 14.47 22.55 -4.81
CA TYR A 116 15.38 23.42 -5.55
C TYR A 116 16.20 24.33 -4.61
N ALA A 117 15.55 24.82 -3.56
CA ALA A 117 16.20 25.67 -2.55
C ALA A 117 17.27 24.91 -1.73
N THR A 118 17.20 23.58 -1.61
CA THR A 118 18.25 22.76 -0.99
C THR A 118 19.44 22.50 -1.91
N GLY A 119 19.35 22.87 -3.20
CA GLY A 119 20.44 22.70 -4.17
C GLY A 119 20.23 21.65 -5.25
N TYR A 120 19.05 21.07 -5.37
CA TYR A 120 18.71 20.22 -6.52
C TYR A 120 18.83 21.00 -7.83
N SER A 121 19.40 20.40 -8.87
CA SER A 121 19.29 20.94 -10.23
C SER A 121 17.95 20.54 -10.85
N ALA A 122 17.56 21.19 -11.96
CA ALA A 122 16.37 20.82 -12.70
C ALA A 122 16.38 19.35 -13.14
N ASP A 123 17.53 18.81 -13.57
CA ASP A 123 17.66 17.40 -13.96
C ASP A 123 17.49 16.44 -12.77
N GLN A 124 17.97 16.83 -11.60
CA GLN A 124 17.79 16.05 -10.38
C GLN A 124 16.34 16.11 -9.88
N LEU A 125 15.67 17.28 -9.99
CA LEU A 125 14.25 17.41 -9.71
C LEU A 125 13.40 16.54 -10.64
N GLU A 126 13.73 16.50 -11.94
CA GLU A 126 13.05 15.62 -12.89
C GLU A 126 13.21 14.16 -12.50
N GLN A 127 14.44 13.71 -12.23
CA GLN A 127 14.69 12.34 -11.77
C GLN A 127 13.92 12.04 -10.47
N ALA A 128 13.92 12.99 -9.52
CA ALA A 128 13.19 12.88 -8.28
C ALA A 128 11.70 12.64 -8.51
N VAL A 129 11.07 13.53 -9.27
CA VAL A 129 9.62 13.53 -9.47
C VAL A 129 9.15 12.36 -10.35
N LEU A 130 9.90 12.04 -11.41
CA LEU A 130 9.59 10.92 -12.31
C LEU A 130 9.88 9.55 -11.65
N GLY A 131 10.78 9.51 -10.68
CA GLY A 131 11.10 8.32 -9.92
C GLY A 131 10.13 8.01 -8.79
N MET A 132 9.23 8.93 -8.43
CA MET A 132 8.26 8.70 -7.36
C MET A 132 7.18 7.70 -7.77
N ASP A 133 6.92 6.73 -6.90
CA ASP A 133 5.71 5.91 -6.97
C ASP A 133 4.52 6.65 -6.34
N TRP A 134 3.89 7.51 -7.13
CA TRP A 134 2.78 8.33 -6.67
C TRP A 134 1.58 7.51 -6.17
N GLN A 135 1.33 6.32 -6.73
CA GLN A 135 0.27 5.44 -6.26
C GLN A 135 0.55 4.97 -4.83
N ARG A 136 1.79 4.61 -4.56
CA ARG A 136 2.23 4.21 -3.22
C ARG A 136 2.25 5.39 -2.25
N ILE A 137 2.73 6.55 -2.67
CA ILE A 137 2.79 7.77 -1.85
C ILE A 137 1.39 8.15 -1.35
N PHE A 138 0.38 8.02 -2.20
CA PHE A 138 -1.01 8.27 -1.86
C PHE A 138 -1.78 7.01 -1.39
N SER A 139 -1.10 5.93 -1.05
CA SER A 139 -1.71 4.74 -0.45
C SER A 139 -1.66 4.82 1.07
N SER A 140 -2.77 4.46 1.72
CA SER A 140 -2.86 4.33 3.18
C SER A 140 -2.24 3.03 3.71
N ALA A 141 -1.96 2.07 2.83
CA ALA A 141 -1.44 0.77 3.21
C ALA A 141 0.06 0.80 3.50
N SER A 142 0.48 0.14 4.57
CA SER A 142 1.89 -0.19 4.76
C SER A 142 2.37 -1.08 3.61
N PRO A 143 3.60 -0.91 3.11
CA PRO A 143 4.14 -1.83 2.11
C PRO A 143 4.03 -3.26 2.61
N ARG A 144 3.39 -4.13 1.81
CA ARG A 144 3.14 -5.51 2.23
C ARG A 144 4.41 -6.27 2.61
N ARG A 145 5.56 -5.92 1.99
CA ARG A 145 6.87 -6.50 2.31
C ARG A 145 7.33 -6.24 3.76
N SER A 146 6.88 -5.15 4.39
CA SER A 146 7.21 -4.82 5.78
C SER A 146 6.26 -5.45 6.80
N LEU A 147 5.20 -6.16 6.36
CA LEU A 147 4.26 -6.84 7.23
C LEU A 147 4.72 -8.26 7.56
N SER A 148 4.51 -8.69 8.81
CA SER A 148 4.71 -10.09 9.22
C SER A 148 3.78 -11.03 8.46
N TYR A 149 4.13 -12.33 8.38
CA TYR A 149 3.29 -13.35 7.72
C TYR A 149 1.85 -13.36 8.24
N ARG A 150 1.66 -13.22 9.56
CA ARG A 150 0.34 -13.13 10.18
C ARG A 150 -0.46 -11.93 9.66
N ARG A 151 0.13 -10.73 9.64
CA ARG A 151 -0.52 -9.51 9.14
C ARG A 151 -0.93 -9.63 7.67
N ARG A 152 -0.09 -10.23 6.84
CA ARG A 152 -0.39 -10.48 5.42
C ARG A 152 -1.58 -11.42 5.23
N ARG A 153 -1.72 -12.44 6.08
CA ARG A 153 -2.88 -13.34 6.05
C ARG A 153 -4.18 -12.67 6.50
N GLU A 154 -4.08 -11.77 7.46
CA GLU A 154 -5.23 -11.02 7.97
C GLU A 154 -5.79 -10.03 6.94
N GLU A 155 -4.95 -9.47 6.06
CA GLU A 155 -5.40 -8.60 4.95
C GLU A 155 -6.38 -9.31 4.02
N GLU A 156 -6.21 -10.61 3.80
CA GLU A 156 -7.03 -11.38 2.87
C GLU A 156 -8.50 -11.45 3.26
N ASN A 157 -8.81 -11.31 4.53
CA ASN A 157 -10.18 -11.35 5.05
C ASN A 157 -10.93 -10.01 4.88
N PHE A 158 -10.21 -8.93 4.55
CA PHE A 158 -10.76 -7.58 4.47
C PHE A 158 -10.39 -6.93 3.13
N PRO A 159 -11.07 -7.30 2.03
CA PRO A 159 -10.77 -6.79 0.70
C PRO A 159 -11.05 -5.30 0.54
N ALA A 160 -11.93 -4.71 1.35
CA ALA A 160 -12.14 -3.27 1.39
C ALA A 160 -11.21 -2.62 2.43
N GLU A 161 -10.60 -1.49 2.08
CA GLU A 161 -9.74 -0.71 2.99
C GLU A 161 -10.53 0.19 3.95
N LEU A 162 -11.77 -0.18 4.29
CA LEU A 162 -12.60 0.60 5.21
C LEU A 162 -12.15 0.35 6.65
N SER A 163 -11.42 1.30 7.22
CA SER A 163 -11.00 1.27 8.61
C SER A 163 -11.48 2.49 9.37
N PHE A 164 -11.92 2.27 10.59
CA PHE A 164 -12.41 3.28 11.51
C PHE A 164 -11.66 3.17 12.83
N ASN A 165 -11.57 4.28 13.53
CA ASN A 165 -11.08 4.30 14.90
C ASN A 165 -12.26 4.33 15.87
N ILE A 166 -12.13 3.65 17.00
CA ILE A 166 -13.09 3.70 18.09
C ILE A 166 -12.37 4.02 19.40
N ASP A 167 -12.88 5.00 20.12
CA ASP A 167 -12.41 5.39 21.44
C ASP A 167 -13.59 5.47 22.42
N ARG A 168 -13.35 6.06 23.60
CA ARG A 168 -14.39 6.21 24.63
C ARG A 168 -15.54 7.12 24.21
N ASP A 169 -15.30 8.03 23.26
CA ASP A 169 -16.30 8.97 22.76
C ASP A 169 -17.11 8.38 21.59
N GLY A 170 -16.71 7.22 21.06
CA GLY A 170 -17.41 6.47 20.03
C GLY A 170 -16.61 6.25 18.75
N LEU A 171 -17.34 6.01 17.64
CA LEU A 171 -16.76 5.76 16.33
C LEU A 171 -16.29 7.08 15.70
N ARG A 172 -15.01 7.15 15.35
CA ARG A 172 -14.41 8.29 14.64
C ARG A 172 -14.10 7.93 13.20
N LEU A 173 -14.60 8.75 12.29
CA LEU A 173 -14.20 8.67 10.89
C LEU A 173 -12.76 9.18 10.73
N PRO A 174 -11.99 8.64 9.76
CA PRO A 174 -10.68 9.18 9.43
C PRO A 174 -10.77 10.67 9.07
N ARG A 175 -9.77 11.47 9.46
CA ARG A 175 -9.71 12.91 9.11
C ARG A 175 -9.41 13.14 7.63
N ALA A 176 -8.96 12.11 6.91
CA ALA A 176 -8.64 12.13 5.50
C ALA A 176 -8.80 10.74 4.87
N PHE A 177 -8.95 10.69 3.56
CA PHE A 177 -9.05 9.43 2.82
C PHE A 177 -7.71 8.70 2.74
N ILE A 178 -6.59 9.45 2.77
CA ILE A 178 -5.23 8.93 2.63
C ILE A 178 -4.46 9.19 3.92
N ASN A 179 -3.73 8.18 4.36
CA ASN A 179 -2.71 8.32 5.40
C ASN A 179 -1.43 8.90 4.76
N ASP A 180 -0.80 9.85 5.43
CA ASP A 180 0.35 10.56 4.90
C ASP A 180 1.73 9.98 5.24
N GLN A 181 1.78 8.79 5.86
CA GLN A 181 3.03 8.13 6.27
C GLN A 181 4.02 7.98 5.11
N ASN A 182 3.56 7.46 3.97
CA ASN A 182 4.41 7.26 2.80
C ASN A 182 4.87 8.59 2.18
N LEU A 183 4.00 9.60 2.18
CA LEU A 183 4.33 10.94 1.71
C LEU A 183 5.38 11.62 2.60
N ASN A 184 5.18 11.60 3.93
CA ASN A 184 6.12 12.14 4.90
C ASN A 184 7.51 11.52 4.74
N LEU A 185 7.58 10.21 4.64
CA LEU A 185 8.84 9.50 4.47
C LEU A 185 9.51 9.83 3.12
N SER A 186 8.72 9.95 2.04
CA SER A 186 9.25 10.32 0.72
C SER A 186 9.84 11.73 0.72
N LEU A 187 9.13 12.70 1.30
CA LEU A 187 9.64 14.08 1.41
C LEU A 187 10.90 14.14 2.29
N ARG A 188 10.90 13.41 3.41
CA ARG A 188 12.06 13.33 4.31
C ARG A 188 13.30 12.79 3.60
N ASN A 189 13.14 11.72 2.85
CA ASN A 189 14.24 11.10 2.09
C ASN A 189 14.84 12.02 1.02
N MET A 190 14.04 12.92 0.46
CA MET A 190 14.53 13.90 -0.51
C MET A 190 15.24 15.07 0.15
N VAL A 191 14.81 15.50 1.32
CA VAL A 191 15.39 16.69 1.97
C VAL A 191 16.73 16.40 2.63
N LEU A 192 16.90 15.27 3.33
CA LEU A 192 18.07 14.87 4.13
C LEU A 192 18.80 16.03 4.83
N ASN A 193 18.05 17.01 5.33
CA ASN A 193 18.63 18.15 5.99
C ASN A 193 18.85 17.82 7.48
N PRO A 194 20.08 17.90 8.01
CA PRO A 194 20.30 17.78 9.43
C PRO A 194 19.75 19.00 10.16
N GLY A 195 18.68 18.78 10.91
CA GLY A 195 18.21 19.74 11.92
C GLY A 195 17.04 20.66 11.50
N ARG A 196 16.45 21.24 12.55
CA ARG A 196 15.39 22.25 12.48
C ARG A 196 16.06 23.63 12.51
N GLY A 197 16.19 24.27 11.34
CA GLY A 197 16.85 25.57 11.21
C GLY A 197 15.99 26.57 10.47
N SER A 198 16.50 27.80 10.38
CA SER A 198 15.89 28.82 9.54
C SER A 198 16.04 28.46 8.06
N PHE A 199 14.97 28.58 7.30
CA PHE A 199 15.02 28.37 5.85
C PHE A 199 15.74 29.53 5.13
N ASP A 200 16.08 30.61 5.86
CA ASP A 200 16.98 31.65 5.36
C ASP A 200 18.43 31.16 5.30
N ASP A 201 18.79 30.10 6.03
CA ASP A 201 20.12 29.49 6.01
C ASP A 201 20.32 28.48 4.91
N MET A 202 19.25 28.14 4.18
CA MET A 202 19.34 27.27 3.01
C MET A 202 20.14 27.87 1.87
N PRO A 203 20.67 27.07 0.93
CA PRO A 203 21.36 27.57 -0.27
C PRO A 203 20.60 28.69 -0.99
N ILE A 204 19.28 28.57 -1.11
CA ILE A 204 18.39 29.65 -1.51
C ILE A 204 17.35 29.84 -0.42
N PRO A 205 17.19 31.03 0.18
CA PRO A 205 16.15 31.32 1.16
C PRO A 205 14.76 30.90 0.67
N PHE A 206 14.00 30.26 1.55
CA PHE A 206 12.75 29.62 1.16
C PHE A 206 11.58 29.89 2.11
N ARG A 207 10.37 29.95 1.57
CA ARG A 207 9.12 29.95 2.33
C ARG A 207 8.14 28.96 1.73
N ALA A 208 7.56 28.10 2.58
CA ALA A 208 6.37 27.31 2.22
C ALA A 208 5.12 27.99 2.78
N VAL A 209 4.08 28.12 1.96
CA VAL A 209 2.81 28.74 2.40
C VAL A 209 1.79 27.65 2.66
N ALA A 210 1.19 27.67 3.86
CA ALA A 210 0.10 26.82 4.30
C ALA A 210 -1.10 27.66 4.74
N THR A 211 -2.22 27.03 5.03
CA THR A 211 -3.44 27.68 5.55
C THR A 211 -3.76 27.11 6.93
N ASP A 212 -3.93 27.96 7.93
CA ASP A 212 -4.49 27.55 9.22
C ASP A 212 -5.99 27.27 9.03
N ILE A 213 -6.38 26.00 9.16
CA ILE A 213 -7.79 25.58 8.90
C ILE A 213 -8.78 26.12 9.94
N VAL A 214 -8.30 26.54 11.13
CA VAL A 214 -9.14 27.08 12.19
C VAL A 214 -9.48 28.54 11.96
N THR A 215 -8.50 29.32 11.47
CA THR A 215 -8.65 30.78 11.27
C THR A 215 -8.91 31.14 9.81
N GLY A 216 -8.50 30.28 8.86
CA GLY A 216 -8.53 30.55 7.42
C GLY A 216 -7.36 31.44 6.95
N GLU A 217 -6.45 31.83 7.84
CA GLU A 217 -5.32 32.72 7.52
C GLU A 217 -4.16 31.98 6.87
N PRO A 218 -3.45 32.62 5.92
CA PRO A 218 -2.21 32.06 5.37
C PRO A 218 -1.10 32.08 6.41
N VAL A 219 -0.31 31.01 6.46
CA VAL A 219 0.85 30.86 7.33
C VAL A 219 2.09 30.67 6.45
N SER A 220 3.05 31.57 6.59
CA SER A 220 4.37 31.46 5.95
C SER A 220 5.31 30.68 6.88
N LEU A 221 5.72 29.48 6.46
CA LEU A 221 6.66 28.64 7.19
C LEU A 221 8.08 29.00 6.78
N GLU A 222 8.89 29.42 7.75
CA GLU A 222 10.21 30.00 7.52
C GLU A 222 11.34 29.32 8.31
N GLU A 223 10.97 28.38 9.19
CA GLU A 223 11.91 27.65 10.02
C GLU A 223 11.35 26.27 10.40
N GLY A 224 12.18 25.44 11.00
CA GLY A 224 11.81 24.13 11.47
C GLY A 224 12.14 23.01 10.46
N ASP A 225 11.28 22.04 10.37
CA ASP A 225 11.44 20.87 9.52
C ASP A 225 10.94 21.15 8.10
N LEU A 226 11.84 21.20 7.12
CA LEU A 226 11.50 21.51 5.73
C LEU A 226 10.54 20.46 5.11
N ALA A 227 10.74 19.15 5.40
CA ALA A 227 9.86 18.12 4.87
C ALA A 227 8.44 18.28 5.44
N MET A 228 8.32 18.61 6.72
CA MET A 228 7.03 18.89 7.36
C MET A 228 6.40 20.18 6.85
N ALA A 229 7.19 21.22 6.57
CA ALA A 229 6.70 22.47 5.98
C ALA A 229 6.12 22.24 4.57
N MET A 230 6.84 21.51 3.71
CA MET A 230 6.35 21.10 2.39
C MET A 230 5.07 20.27 2.49
N ARG A 231 5.06 19.31 3.41
CA ARG A 231 3.90 18.44 3.67
C ARG A 231 2.69 19.24 4.15
N ALA A 232 2.86 20.21 5.04
CA ALA A 232 1.79 21.09 5.50
C ALA A 232 1.21 21.92 4.36
N SER A 233 2.10 22.48 3.51
CA SER A 233 1.70 23.27 2.35
C SER A 233 0.89 22.50 1.30
N MET A 234 1.03 21.16 1.24
CA MET A 234 0.30 20.29 0.29
C MET A 234 -0.80 19.44 0.93
N ALA A 235 -1.19 19.72 2.17
CA ALA A 235 -2.21 18.97 2.90
C ALA A 235 -3.63 19.32 2.43
N VAL A 236 -4.02 18.83 1.24
CA VAL A 236 -5.34 19.07 0.65
C VAL A 236 -6.43 18.49 1.56
N PRO A 237 -7.37 19.30 2.08
CA PRO A 237 -8.43 18.85 2.98
C PRO A 237 -9.26 17.72 2.38
N GLY A 238 -9.55 16.70 3.19
CA GLY A 238 -10.24 15.48 2.78
C GLY A 238 -9.32 14.46 2.12
N VAL A 239 -8.29 14.85 1.38
CA VAL A 239 -7.33 13.95 0.76
C VAL A 239 -6.24 13.55 1.77
N LEU A 240 -5.58 14.53 2.36
CA LEU A 240 -4.51 14.34 3.36
C LEU A 240 -4.94 14.92 4.73
N PRO A 241 -4.47 14.34 5.84
CA PRO A 241 -4.75 14.90 7.16
C PRO A 241 -4.04 16.26 7.33
N PRO A 242 -4.61 17.18 8.12
CA PRO A 242 -3.92 18.43 8.47
C PRO A 242 -2.58 18.17 9.15
N ALA A 243 -1.58 19.03 8.89
CA ALA A 243 -0.32 19.01 9.62
C ALA A 243 -0.46 19.82 10.91
N GLU A 244 0.09 19.33 12.02
CA GLU A 244 0.17 20.09 13.24
C GLU A 244 1.59 20.65 13.40
N ILE A 245 1.73 21.98 13.33
CA ILE A 245 2.98 22.70 13.52
C ILE A 245 2.73 23.84 14.51
N ASP A 246 3.48 23.88 15.59
CA ASP A 246 3.39 24.90 16.65
C ASP A 246 1.97 25.10 17.21
N GLY A 247 1.23 24.00 17.36
CA GLY A 247 -0.15 23.99 17.87
C GLY A 247 -1.20 24.50 16.88
N ARG A 248 -0.82 24.76 15.62
CA ARG A 248 -1.73 25.11 14.53
C ARG A 248 -2.05 23.89 13.66
N LEU A 249 -3.28 23.77 13.21
CA LEU A 249 -3.70 22.77 12.23
C LEU A 249 -3.60 23.37 10.82
N LEU A 250 -2.58 22.96 10.08
CA LEU A 250 -2.26 23.50 8.77
C LEU A 250 -2.72 22.58 7.64
N VAL A 251 -3.27 23.18 6.61
CA VAL A 251 -3.72 22.54 5.38
C VAL A 251 -3.12 23.24 4.16
N ASP A 252 -3.41 22.74 2.94
CA ASP A 252 -2.87 23.26 1.69
C ASP A 252 -3.01 24.80 1.60
N GLY A 253 -1.89 25.45 1.30
CA GLY A 253 -1.81 26.91 1.20
C GLY A 253 -2.65 27.48 0.07
N GLY A 254 -2.99 26.69 -0.95
CA GLY A 254 -3.85 27.10 -2.06
C GLY A 254 -5.22 27.59 -1.62
N LEU A 255 -5.71 27.17 -0.44
CA LEU A 255 -6.98 27.65 0.09
C LEU A 255 -7.00 29.13 0.42
N SER A 256 -5.91 29.66 0.97
CA SER A 256 -5.80 31.08 1.34
C SER A 256 -4.91 31.88 0.39
N LYS A 257 -3.84 31.26 -0.14
CA LYS A 257 -2.84 31.97 -0.95
C LYS A 257 -2.08 31.02 -1.90
N ASN A 258 -2.66 30.82 -3.10
CA ASN A 258 -2.06 29.90 -4.08
C ASN A 258 -0.81 30.45 -4.77
N ILE A 259 -0.74 31.78 -4.97
CA ILE A 259 0.39 32.48 -5.59
C ILE A 259 0.90 33.52 -4.58
N PRO A 260 1.88 33.22 -3.71
CA PRO A 260 2.25 34.06 -2.57
C PRO A 260 3.19 35.22 -2.96
N ILE A 261 2.75 36.18 -3.79
CA ILE A 261 3.53 37.33 -4.28
C ILE A 261 3.87 38.28 -3.15
N ASP A 262 2.93 38.60 -2.27
CA ASP A 262 3.13 39.50 -1.12
C ASP A 262 4.17 38.94 -0.14
N VAL A 263 4.30 37.62 0.01
CA VAL A 263 5.37 37.00 0.81
C VAL A 263 6.74 37.25 0.18
N ALA A 264 6.86 37.09 -1.14
CA ALA A 264 8.10 37.38 -1.84
C ALA A 264 8.48 38.87 -1.73
N GLN A 265 7.51 39.78 -1.82
CA GLN A 265 7.72 41.23 -1.58
C GLN A 265 8.18 41.50 -0.15
N ALA A 266 7.55 40.86 0.84
CA ALA A 266 7.96 41.01 2.26
C ALA A 266 9.37 40.49 2.53
N MET A 267 9.85 39.48 1.78
CA MET A 267 11.23 39.00 1.80
C MET A 267 12.20 39.96 1.09
N GLY A 268 11.71 41.01 0.46
CA GLY A 268 12.51 42.04 -0.18
C GLY A 268 12.93 41.76 -1.63
N ALA A 269 12.05 41.09 -2.40
CA ALA A 269 12.24 40.91 -3.84
C ALA A 269 12.10 42.21 -4.61
N ASP A 270 13.04 42.48 -5.55
CA ASP A 270 12.99 43.61 -6.48
C ASP A 270 12.29 43.21 -7.80
N ILE A 271 12.47 41.96 -8.22
CA ILE A 271 11.86 41.36 -9.40
C ILE A 271 11.26 40.02 -9.01
N ILE A 272 10.03 39.76 -9.44
CA ILE A 272 9.31 38.53 -9.13
C ILE A 272 9.03 37.75 -10.42
N ILE A 273 9.51 36.51 -10.47
CA ILE A 273 9.16 35.54 -11.52
C ILE A 273 8.10 34.64 -10.93
N VAL A 274 6.86 34.78 -11.41
CA VAL A 274 5.73 33.97 -10.99
C VAL A 274 5.52 32.84 -11.98
N VAL A 275 5.38 31.62 -11.48
CA VAL A 275 4.95 30.45 -12.27
C VAL A 275 3.57 30.02 -11.81
N ALA A 276 2.58 30.24 -12.64
CA ALA A 276 1.17 29.96 -12.35
C ALA A 276 0.64 28.80 -13.19
N MET A 277 0.02 27.82 -12.53
CA MET A 277 -0.63 26.67 -13.19
C MET A 277 -2.07 27.03 -13.57
N GLN A 278 -2.41 26.86 -14.85
CA GLN A 278 -3.77 27.12 -15.34
C GLN A 278 -4.60 25.83 -15.29
N GLY A 279 -5.05 25.42 -14.09
CA GLY A 279 -5.98 24.30 -13.96
C GLY A 279 -7.30 24.56 -14.71
N ARG A 280 -7.77 23.60 -15.49
CA ARG A 280 -9.07 23.67 -16.19
C ARG A 280 -10.24 23.51 -15.21
N LEU A 281 -11.31 24.28 -15.38
CA LEU A 281 -12.56 23.99 -14.71
C LEU A 281 -13.28 22.81 -15.37
N MET A 282 -13.89 21.95 -14.58
CA MET A 282 -14.71 20.86 -15.07
C MET A 282 -15.99 21.40 -15.73
N THR A 283 -16.41 20.78 -16.80
CA THR A 283 -17.67 21.06 -17.47
C THR A 283 -18.84 20.45 -16.69
N ALA A 284 -20.08 20.92 -16.92
CA ALA A 284 -21.26 20.37 -16.28
C ALA A 284 -21.43 18.85 -16.49
N GLY A 285 -20.96 18.31 -17.62
CA GLY A 285 -21.00 16.88 -17.90
C GLY A 285 -19.97 16.04 -17.15
N GLU A 286 -18.94 16.66 -16.61
CA GLU A 286 -17.87 16.03 -15.81
C GLU A 286 -18.20 16.06 -14.31
N LEU A 287 -19.03 16.97 -13.85
CA LEU A 287 -19.48 17.11 -12.45
C LEU A 287 -20.56 16.06 -12.14
N ARG A 288 -20.18 14.81 -11.94
CA ARG A 288 -21.10 13.67 -11.76
C ARG A 288 -21.23 13.21 -10.32
N THR A 289 -20.25 13.46 -9.49
CA THR A 289 -20.18 12.96 -8.11
C THR A 289 -20.00 14.10 -7.11
N GLY A 290 -20.28 13.83 -5.82
CA GLY A 290 -20.00 14.80 -4.74
C GLY A 290 -18.52 15.14 -4.64
N VAL A 291 -17.63 14.21 -5.00
CA VAL A 291 -16.18 14.43 -5.05
C VAL A 291 -15.81 15.42 -6.15
N ASP A 292 -16.42 15.31 -7.34
CA ASP A 292 -16.18 16.26 -8.44
C ASP A 292 -16.63 17.66 -8.06
N LEU A 293 -17.79 17.78 -7.40
CA LEU A 293 -18.30 19.06 -6.91
C LEU A 293 -17.38 19.69 -5.86
N MET A 294 -16.85 18.88 -4.93
CA MET A 294 -15.91 19.35 -3.91
C MET A 294 -14.60 19.82 -4.55
N ALA A 295 -14.03 19.04 -5.47
CA ALA A 295 -12.81 19.39 -6.21
C ALA A 295 -12.99 20.69 -7.02
N GLN A 296 -14.10 20.84 -7.73
CA GLN A 296 -14.44 22.06 -8.47
C GLN A 296 -14.59 23.26 -7.54
N SER A 297 -15.26 23.11 -6.39
CA SER A 297 -15.43 24.17 -5.41
C SER A 297 -14.09 24.65 -4.87
N MET A 298 -13.18 23.72 -4.60
CA MET A 298 -11.83 24.01 -4.17
C MET A 298 -11.04 24.78 -5.25
N THR A 299 -11.13 24.33 -6.50
CA THR A 299 -10.50 25.03 -7.64
C THR A 299 -11.03 26.47 -7.80
N LEU A 300 -12.32 26.71 -7.57
CA LEU A 300 -12.92 28.06 -7.61
C LEU A 300 -12.41 28.95 -6.47
N LEU A 301 -12.25 28.40 -5.25
CA LEU A 301 -11.66 29.13 -4.11
C LEU A 301 -10.21 29.52 -4.39
N VAL A 302 -9.39 28.61 -4.88
CA VAL A 302 -8.02 28.85 -5.27
C VAL A 302 -7.92 29.99 -6.28
N ARG A 303 -8.71 29.94 -7.36
CA ARG A 303 -8.74 31.00 -8.38
C ARG A 303 -9.19 32.36 -7.85
N SER A 304 -10.09 32.38 -6.86
CA SER A 304 -10.57 33.61 -6.27
C SER A 304 -9.45 34.39 -5.57
N ASN A 305 -8.55 33.69 -4.88
CA ASN A 305 -7.44 34.34 -4.17
C ASN A 305 -6.25 34.70 -5.09
N GLU A 306 -6.07 34.00 -6.22
CA GLU A 306 -5.00 34.31 -7.20
C GLU A 306 -5.11 35.68 -7.80
N THR A 307 -6.32 36.14 -8.11
CA THR A 307 -6.55 37.44 -8.76
C THR A 307 -6.01 38.61 -7.93
N ALA A 308 -6.20 38.55 -6.61
CA ALA A 308 -5.68 39.59 -5.72
C ALA A 308 -4.14 39.64 -5.66
N GLN A 309 -3.52 38.47 -5.68
CA GLN A 309 -2.07 38.34 -5.67
C GLN A 309 -1.46 38.79 -7.01
N LEU A 310 -2.00 38.36 -8.14
CA LEU A 310 -1.50 38.78 -9.47
C LEU A 310 -1.61 40.29 -9.69
N ALA A 311 -2.54 40.97 -9.03
CA ALA A 311 -2.63 42.44 -9.08
C ALA A 311 -1.47 43.17 -8.40
N LEU A 312 -0.64 42.48 -7.62
CA LEU A 312 0.56 43.05 -6.98
C LEU A 312 1.78 43.09 -7.91
N LEU A 313 1.73 42.44 -9.08
CA LEU A 313 2.84 42.41 -10.04
C LEU A 313 3.10 43.79 -10.63
N GLY A 314 4.39 44.19 -10.63
CA GLY A 314 4.89 45.39 -11.26
C GLY A 314 5.29 45.17 -12.74
N PRO A 315 5.70 46.24 -13.43
CA PRO A 315 6.05 46.16 -14.86
C PRO A 315 7.36 45.41 -15.17
N GLN A 316 8.17 45.12 -14.15
CA GLN A 316 9.42 44.37 -14.30
C GLN A 316 9.29 42.92 -13.94
N ASP A 317 8.14 42.53 -13.34
CA ASP A 317 7.87 41.17 -12.95
C ASP A 317 7.49 40.30 -14.17
N ILE A 318 7.77 39.01 -14.10
CA ILE A 318 7.50 38.04 -15.17
C ILE A 318 6.45 37.05 -14.69
N LEU A 319 5.31 36.98 -15.40
CA LEU A 319 4.30 35.99 -15.16
C LEU A 319 4.36 34.88 -16.23
N ILE A 320 4.82 33.70 -15.84
CA ILE A 320 4.85 32.51 -16.67
C ILE A 320 3.59 31.69 -16.39
N GLN A 321 2.62 31.73 -17.28
CA GLN A 321 1.42 30.92 -17.19
C GLN A 321 1.63 29.63 -17.98
N VAL A 322 1.52 28.49 -17.29
CA VAL A 322 1.70 27.18 -17.92
C VAL A 322 0.35 26.62 -18.32
N ASP A 323 0.16 26.45 -19.63
CA ASP A 323 -1.02 25.75 -20.18
C ASP A 323 -0.73 24.24 -20.26
N GLN A 324 -1.45 23.47 -19.46
CA GLN A 324 -1.33 22.01 -19.42
C GLN A 324 -2.40 21.29 -20.27
N GLY A 325 -3.17 22.01 -21.06
CA GLY A 325 -4.19 21.47 -21.96
C GLY A 325 -5.27 20.68 -21.23
N THR A 326 -5.31 19.36 -21.44
CA THR A 326 -6.30 18.46 -20.83
C THR A 326 -5.86 17.80 -19.54
N LEU A 327 -4.62 18.03 -19.08
CA LEU A 327 -4.07 17.44 -17.86
C LEU A 327 -4.79 18.03 -16.63
N THR A 328 -4.89 17.19 -15.59
CA THR A 328 -5.59 17.50 -14.34
C THR A 328 -4.66 17.46 -13.14
N THR A 329 -5.11 17.94 -12.00
CA THR A 329 -4.37 17.91 -10.73
C THR A 329 -4.07 16.49 -10.21
N GLY A 330 -4.67 15.45 -10.80
CA GLY A 330 -4.45 14.04 -10.45
C GLY A 330 -3.51 13.27 -11.39
N ASP A 331 -3.03 13.89 -12.48
CA ASP A 331 -2.25 13.20 -13.53
C ASP A 331 -0.75 13.08 -13.22
N PHE A 332 -0.41 12.63 -12.00
CA PHE A 332 0.98 12.47 -11.53
C PHE A 332 1.84 11.57 -12.43
N ALA A 333 1.25 10.59 -13.07
CA ALA A 333 1.96 9.66 -13.94
C ALA A 333 2.35 10.26 -15.30
N ARG A 334 1.81 11.44 -15.64
CA ARG A 334 2.15 12.18 -16.87
C ARG A 334 3.22 13.25 -16.63
N GLY A 335 4.13 13.00 -15.70
CA GLY A 335 5.17 13.96 -15.31
C GLY A 335 6.02 14.48 -16.46
N VAL A 336 6.38 13.65 -17.44
CA VAL A 336 7.17 14.06 -18.61
C VAL A 336 6.44 15.15 -19.41
N GLU A 337 5.16 14.95 -19.70
CA GLU A 337 4.35 15.91 -20.47
C GLU A 337 4.19 17.25 -19.70
N LEU A 338 4.03 17.17 -18.37
CA LEU A 338 3.95 18.32 -17.51
C LEU A 338 5.25 19.14 -17.51
N ILE A 339 6.41 18.47 -17.42
CA ILE A 339 7.73 19.11 -17.47
C ILE A 339 7.94 19.79 -18.82
N GLU A 340 7.56 19.12 -19.92
CA GLU A 340 7.63 19.68 -21.27
C GLU A 340 6.73 20.93 -21.41
N ALA A 341 5.51 20.90 -20.87
CA ALA A 341 4.63 22.07 -20.86
C ALA A 341 5.24 23.26 -20.13
N GLY A 342 5.87 23.01 -18.97
CA GLY A 342 6.60 24.04 -18.21
C GLY A 342 7.78 24.62 -18.97
N THR A 343 8.57 23.77 -19.62
CA THR A 343 9.71 24.20 -20.45
C THR A 343 9.25 25.04 -21.63
N LEU A 344 8.17 24.63 -22.30
CA LEU A 344 7.61 25.38 -23.43
C LEU A 344 7.10 26.77 -23.00
N ALA A 345 6.38 26.83 -21.87
CA ALA A 345 5.87 28.09 -21.33
C ALA A 345 6.99 29.08 -20.99
N ALA A 346 8.05 28.61 -20.33
CA ALA A 346 9.19 29.44 -19.95
C ALA A 346 10.00 29.90 -21.15
N ASN A 347 10.15 29.10 -22.20
CA ASN A 347 10.87 29.47 -23.40
C ASN A 347 10.23 30.64 -24.16
N ALA A 348 8.95 30.93 -23.98
CA ALA A 348 8.29 32.12 -24.51
C ALA A 348 8.88 33.44 -23.91
N TYR A 349 9.48 33.34 -22.74
CA TYR A 349 10.08 34.46 -22.00
C TYR A 349 11.63 34.44 -22.01
N LEU A 350 12.25 33.53 -22.80
CA LEU A 350 13.68 33.28 -22.75
C LEU A 350 14.52 34.55 -22.87
N GLY A 351 14.14 35.49 -23.77
CA GLY A 351 14.87 36.76 -23.92
C GLY A 351 14.78 37.66 -22.69
N GLN A 352 13.67 37.69 -21.98
CA GLN A 352 13.51 38.44 -20.73
C GLN A 352 14.28 37.76 -19.61
N LEU A 353 14.24 36.44 -19.53
CA LEU A 353 15.00 35.67 -18.55
C LEU A 353 16.49 35.84 -18.73
N GLN A 354 17.00 35.75 -19.97
CA GLN A 354 18.43 36.01 -20.25
C GLN A 354 18.91 37.41 -19.86
N ALA A 355 18.02 38.41 -19.90
CA ALA A 355 18.34 39.74 -19.44
C ALA A 355 18.53 39.85 -17.92
N LEU A 356 18.01 38.86 -17.17
CA LEU A 356 18.16 38.73 -15.71
C LEU A 356 19.27 37.74 -15.32
N ALA A 357 20.07 37.27 -16.30
CA ALA A 357 21.11 36.27 -16.05
C ALA A 357 22.10 36.76 -14.96
N THR A 358 22.34 35.92 -13.99
CA THR A 358 23.30 36.13 -12.90
C THR A 358 24.40 35.08 -13.07
N ASN A 359 25.67 35.52 -13.07
CA ASN A 359 26.83 34.62 -13.19
C ASN A 359 27.08 33.94 -11.83
N HIS A 360 26.28 32.93 -11.50
CA HIS A 360 26.42 32.15 -10.28
C HIS A 360 27.02 30.77 -10.54
N THR A 361 27.84 30.30 -9.61
CA THR A 361 28.49 29.01 -9.66
C THR A 361 27.49 27.95 -9.15
N ARG A 362 27.37 26.86 -9.87
CA ARG A 362 26.48 25.73 -9.57
C ARG A 362 26.75 25.18 -8.18
N LEU A 363 25.69 24.92 -7.42
CA LEU A 363 25.74 24.18 -6.17
C LEU A 363 26.11 22.71 -6.42
N VAL A 364 26.93 22.14 -5.59
CA VAL A 364 27.38 20.75 -5.66
C VAL A 364 27.04 20.07 -4.32
N SER A 365 26.67 18.89 -4.42
CA SER A 365 26.07 17.89 -3.53
C SER A 365 26.88 17.51 -2.28
N ARG A 366 26.24 17.30 -1.12
CA ARG A 366 26.85 16.72 0.09
C ARG A 366 26.86 15.18 0.03
N PRO A 367 27.92 14.51 0.49
CA PRO A 367 27.88 13.06 0.71
C PRO A 367 26.82 12.73 1.75
N LEU A 368 26.31 11.49 1.71
CA LEU A 368 25.43 10.99 2.76
C LEU A 368 26.14 11.09 4.11
N PRO A 369 25.46 11.52 5.18
CA PRO A 369 26.09 11.62 6.48
C PRO A 369 26.41 10.23 7.02
N ARG A 370 27.56 10.12 7.68
CA ARG A 370 27.89 8.96 8.50
C ARG A 370 27.07 9.02 9.79
N ILE A 371 26.45 7.92 10.14
CA ILE A 371 25.64 7.81 11.35
C ILE A 371 26.48 7.28 12.49
N ASP A 372 26.67 8.07 13.54
CA ASP A 372 27.47 7.70 14.71
C ASP A 372 26.61 7.04 15.79
N GLU A 373 25.34 7.37 15.87
CA GLU A 373 24.40 6.87 16.89
C GLU A 373 22.99 6.74 16.31
N VAL A 374 22.23 5.73 16.77
CA VAL A 374 20.81 5.53 16.48
C VAL A 374 20.02 5.69 17.77
N LEU A 375 19.10 6.64 17.79
CA LEU A 375 18.23 6.96 18.92
C LEU A 375 16.76 6.72 18.57
N ILE A 376 15.94 6.35 19.55
CA ILE A 376 14.51 6.17 19.41
C ILE A 376 13.79 7.19 20.30
N GLU A 377 12.90 7.98 19.72
CA GLU A 377 11.90 8.78 20.43
C GLU A 377 10.54 8.11 20.22
N ASN A 378 10.09 7.39 21.23
CA ASN A 378 8.90 6.54 21.17
C ASN A 378 7.87 7.00 22.19
N THR A 379 6.68 7.37 21.73
CA THR A 379 5.58 7.77 22.60
C THR A 379 4.58 6.63 22.87
N SER A 380 4.84 5.42 22.33
CA SER A 380 3.97 4.25 22.52
C SER A 380 4.30 3.47 23.80
N ARG A 381 3.50 2.44 24.09
CA ARG A 381 3.77 1.46 25.17
C ARG A 381 4.77 0.39 24.77
N LEU A 382 5.18 0.34 23.52
CA LEU A 382 6.17 -0.64 23.05
C LEU A 382 7.54 -0.31 23.66
N ASP A 383 8.31 -1.35 23.97
CA ASP A 383 9.70 -1.20 24.38
C ASP A 383 10.54 -0.68 23.21
N ASP A 384 11.43 0.28 23.44
CA ASP A 384 12.30 0.84 22.40
C ASP A 384 13.14 -0.24 21.72
N THR A 385 13.47 -1.30 22.43
CA THR A 385 14.19 -2.46 21.86
C THR A 385 13.38 -3.22 20.81
N VAL A 386 12.04 -3.15 20.86
CA VAL A 386 11.17 -3.69 19.78
C VAL A 386 11.36 -2.87 18.52
N LEU A 387 11.38 -1.54 18.61
CA LEU A 387 11.58 -0.66 17.46
C LEU A 387 13.00 -0.85 16.91
N LEU A 388 14.01 -0.86 17.78
CA LEU A 388 15.41 -1.06 17.40
C LEU A 388 15.65 -2.40 16.70
N SER A 389 14.89 -3.44 17.01
CA SER A 389 15.01 -4.74 16.33
C SER A 389 14.65 -4.69 14.85
N HIS A 390 13.92 -3.66 14.41
CA HIS A 390 13.55 -3.42 13.02
C HIS A 390 14.57 -2.54 12.28
N VAL A 391 15.52 -1.91 12.99
CA VAL A 391 16.49 -0.95 12.41
C VAL A 391 17.79 -1.67 12.07
N ARG A 392 18.13 -1.66 10.79
CA ARG A 392 19.35 -2.31 10.26
C ARG A 392 20.53 -1.34 10.14
N GLN A 393 20.30 -0.02 10.24
CA GLN A 393 21.36 0.98 10.20
C GLN A 393 22.37 0.73 11.30
N THR A 394 23.63 0.57 10.92
CA THR A 394 24.75 0.31 11.84
C THR A 394 25.47 1.61 12.17
N PRO A 395 25.71 1.93 13.48
CA PRO A 395 26.56 3.05 13.84
C PRO A 395 27.95 2.93 13.23
N GLY A 396 28.47 4.04 12.68
CA GLY A 396 29.76 4.09 12.00
C GLY A 396 29.70 3.90 10.48
N GLU A 397 28.52 3.65 9.91
CA GLU A 397 28.29 3.53 8.46
C GLU A 397 27.56 4.77 7.92
N ASP A 398 27.67 4.99 6.62
CA ASP A 398 26.89 6.02 5.91
C ASP A 398 25.40 5.68 5.96
N LEU A 399 24.56 6.70 5.93
CA LEU A 399 23.10 6.54 5.98
C LEU A 399 22.58 5.71 4.80
N ASP A 400 22.00 4.53 5.08
CA ASP A 400 21.24 3.75 4.09
C ASP A 400 19.78 4.24 4.04
N VAL A 401 19.50 5.21 3.18
CA VAL A 401 18.16 5.80 3.03
C VAL A 401 17.11 4.76 2.61
N ALA A 402 17.48 3.84 1.72
CA ALA A 402 16.56 2.81 1.22
C ALA A 402 16.26 1.76 2.30
N GLY A 403 17.30 1.25 2.97
CA GLY A 403 17.15 0.34 4.09
C GLY A 403 16.36 0.94 5.24
N LEU A 404 16.65 2.20 5.60
CA LEU A 404 15.93 2.92 6.65
C LEU A 404 14.45 3.09 6.32
N SER A 405 14.10 3.37 5.06
CA SER A 405 12.70 3.47 4.65
C SER A 405 11.92 2.17 4.87
N ASP A 406 12.54 1.03 4.62
CA ASP A 406 11.95 -0.28 4.88
C ASP A 406 11.82 -0.56 6.37
N ASP A 407 12.83 -0.17 7.15
CA ASP A 407 12.85 -0.33 8.60
C ASP A 407 11.72 0.49 9.25
N LEU A 408 11.56 1.76 8.85
CA LEU A 408 10.47 2.62 9.34
C LEU A 408 9.10 2.12 8.91
N ALA A 409 8.96 1.61 7.68
CA ALA A 409 7.73 0.97 7.24
C ALA A 409 7.43 -0.31 8.05
N GLY A 410 8.45 -1.06 8.47
CA GLY A 410 8.33 -2.19 9.39
C GLY A 410 7.79 -1.78 10.76
N ILE A 411 8.38 -0.75 11.36
CA ILE A 411 7.92 -0.19 12.64
C ILE A 411 6.47 0.30 12.52
N TYR A 412 6.15 1.06 11.46
CA TYR A 412 4.78 1.51 11.19
C TYR A 412 3.80 0.33 11.00
N GLY A 413 4.26 -0.75 10.36
CA GLY A 413 3.52 -2.01 10.15
C GLY A 413 3.13 -2.74 11.44
N LEU A 414 3.73 -2.42 12.59
CA LEU A 414 3.31 -2.90 13.91
C LEU A 414 1.89 -2.42 14.28
N GLY A 415 1.41 -1.33 13.64
CA GLY A 415 0.04 -0.82 13.79
C GLY A 415 -0.22 -0.02 15.06
N ALA A 416 0.82 0.25 15.86
CA ALA A 416 0.76 1.03 17.09
C ALA A 416 0.90 2.55 16.86
N PHE A 417 1.36 2.97 15.68
CA PHE A 417 1.80 4.34 15.44
C PHE A 417 0.85 5.11 14.53
N GLU A 418 0.68 6.39 14.81
CA GLU A 418 0.04 7.35 13.93
C GLU A 418 0.96 7.67 12.76
N TRP A 419 2.26 7.91 13.06
CA TRP A 419 3.32 8.06 12.08
C TRP A 419 4.68 7.65 12.66
N VAL A 420 5.60 7.27 11.78
CA VAL A 420 7.00 6.94 12.09
C VAL A 420 7.88 7.65 11.08
N THR A 421 8.82 8.46 11.56
CA THR A 421 9.74 9.21 10.72
C THR A 421 11.15 9.20 11.34
N TYR A 422 12.08 9.96 10.77
CA TYR A 422 13.40 10.16 11.34
C TYR A 422 13.85 11.59 11.17
N GLU A 423 14.80 11.99 12.00
CA GLU A 423 15.58 13.20 11.80
C GLU A 423 17.08 12.92 12.02
N LEU A 424 17.92 13.75 11.40
CA LEU A 424 19.35 13.74 11.62
C LEU A 424 19.68 14.87 12.58
N ARG A 425 20.32 14.56 13.71
CA ARG A 425 20.76 15.57 14.70
C ARG A 425 22.27 15.63 14.71
N GLU A 426 22.81 16.80 14.41
CA GLU A 426 24.24 17.07 14.57
C GLU A 426 24.57 17.45 16.02
N ASN A 427 25.54 16.76 16.60
CA ASN A 427 26.06 17.05 17.93
C ASN A 427 27.58 17.18 17.83
N GLY A 428 28.03 18.38 17.47
CA GLY A 428 29.45 18.63 17.14
C GLY A 428 29.85 17.94 15.83
N GLU A 429 30.81 17.00 15.90
CA GLU A 429 31.26 16.24 14.71
C GLU A 429 30.45 14.95 14.49
N ASN A 430 29.54 14.59 15.41
CA ASN A 430 28.76 13.36 15.36
C ASN A 430 27.36 13.62 14.80
N THR A 431 26.86 12.68 14.02
CA THR A 431 25.46 12.69 13.50
C THR A 431 24.69 11.55 14.13
N ALA A 432 23.62 11.88 14.84
CA ALA A 432 22.66 10.92 15.36
C ALA A 432 21.47 10.76 14.41
N LEU A 433 21.12 9.53 14.09
CA LEU A 433 19.86 9.19 13.48
C LEU A 433 18.81 9.01 14.58
N VAL A 434 17.84 9.91 14.66
CA VAL A 434 16.74 9.86 15.63
C VAL A 434 15.50 9.37 14.93
N ILE A 435 14.98 8.20 15.32
CA ILE A 435 13.71 7.66 14.83
C ILE A 435 12.62 8.18 15.77
N ASP A 436 11.67 8.91 15.20
CA ASP A 436 10.53 9.50 15.91
C ASP A 436 9.28 8.68 15.60
N ALA A 437 8.76 7.95 16.60
CA ALA A 437 7.65 7.05 16.50
C ALA A 437 6.49 7.54 17.39
N VAL A 438 5.55 8.25 16.79
CA VAL A 438 4.40 8.82 17.49
C VAL A 438 3.26 7.82 17.53
N ALA A 439 2.92 7.42 18.74
CA ALA A 439 1.83 6.46 18.98
C ALA A 439 0.47 7.04 18.59
N ARG A 440 -0.43 6.16 18.18
CA ARG A 440 -1.87 6.44 18.24
C ARG A 440 -2.28 6.58 19.69
N ALA A 441 -3.33 7.36 19.95
CA ALA A 441 -3.83 7.48 21.31
C ALA A 441 -4.11 6.09 21.92
N ASP A 442 -3.69 5.89 23.16
CA ASP A 442 -3.67 4.61 23.88
C ASP A 442 -5.03 3.90 23.99
N ASP A 443 -6.12 4.63 23.88
CA ASP A 443 -7.50 4.15 24.00
C ASP A 443 -8.19 3.96 22.63
N VAL A 444 -7.47 4.16 21.53
CA VAL A 444 -8.02 4.04 20.17
C VAL A 444 -7.82 2.64 19.64
N ALA A 445 -8.89 1.86 19.60
CA ALA A 445 -8.94 0.59 18.90
C ALA A 445 -9.28 0.80 17.41
N ARG A 446 -8.92 -0.18 16.59
CA ARG A 446 -9.20 -0.17 15.15
C ARG A 446 -10.36 -1.10 14.82
N ILE A 447 -11.29 -0.61 14.01
CA ILE A 447 -12.32 -1.43 13.38
C ILE A 447 -12.07 -1.44 11.88
N ARG A 448 -12.03 -2.64 11.28
CA ARG A 448 -12.05 -2.82 9.82
C ARG A 448 -13.37 -3.44 9.42
N ALA A 449 -13.91 -3.01 8.29
CA ALA A 449 -15.10 -3.58 7.68
C ALA A 449 -14.76 -4.11 6.29
N GLY A 450 -15.31 -5.25 5.94
CA GLY A 450 -15.18 -5.87 4.62
C GLY A 450 -16.51 -6.43 4.17
N MET A 451 -16.68 -6.55 2.87
CA MET A 451 -17.84 -7.19 2.26
C MET A 451 -17.36 -8.12 1.15
N THR A 452 -17.93 -9.32 1.10
CA THR A 452 -17.80 -10.21 -0.05
C THR A 452 -19.20 -10.55 -0.56
N LEU A 453 -19.30 -10.65 -1.88
CA LEU A 453 -20.52 -11.04 -2.56
C LEU A 453 -20.16 -12.00 -3.67
N GLU A 454 -20.87 -13.11 -3.75
CA GLU A 454 -20.73 -14.11 -4.81
C GLU A 454 -22.10 -14.48 -5.35
N ASN A 455 -22.21 -14.54 -6.67
CA ASN A 455 -23.44 -14.98 -7.34
C ASN A 455 -23.05 -15.74 -8.61
N ASP A 456 -23.57 -16.96 -8.76
CA ASP A 456 -23.37 -17.80 -9.95
C ASP A 456 -24.56 -17.80 -10.91
N PHE A 457 -25.63 -17.03 -10.61
CA PHE A 457 -26.89 -16.96 -11.35
C PHE A 457 -27.63 -18.29 -11.52
N ASP A 458 -27.20 -19.33 -10.78
CA ASP A 458 -27.72 -20.68 -10.87
C ASP A 458 -28.15 -21.20 -9.48
N GLY A 459 -28.41 -20.23 -8.57
CA GLY A 459 -28.97 -20.46 -7.25
C GLY A 459 -27.97 -20.53 -6.09
N ASN A 460 -26.74 -20.06 -6.32
CA ASN A 460 -25.79 -19.80 -5.26
C ASN A 460 -25.60 -18.29 -5.11
N ASP A 461 -26.26 -17.71 -4.11
CA ASP A 461 -26.17 -16.29 -3.75
C ASP A 461 -25.56 -16.21 -2.36
N GLU A 462 -24.29 -15.84 -2.27
CA GLU A 462 -23.61 -15.65 -0.99
C GLU A 462 -23.25 -14.17 -0.78
N TYR A 463 -23.53 -13.69 0.43
CA TYR A 463 -23.04 -12.40 0.87
C TYR A 463 -22.47 -12.50 2.28
N ARG A 464 -21.38 -11.81 2.54
CA ARG A 464 -20.73 -11.76 3.84
C ARG A 464 -20.30 -10.34 4.17
N ILE A 465 -20.60 -9.89 5.37
CA ILE A 465 -20.08 -8.66 5.96
C ILE A 465 -19.15 -9.08 7.07
N SER A 466 -17.90 -8.64 7.00
CA SER A 466 -16.87 -8.93 7.99
C SER A 466 -16.54 -7.67 8.77
N LEU A 467 -16.44 -7.79 10.09
CA LEU A 467 -15.98 -6.74 10.99
C LEU A 467 -14.82 -7.28 11.81
N GLU A 468 -13.72 -6.55 11.89
CA GLU A 468 -12.60 -6.83 12.78
C GLU A 468 -12.49 -5.70 13.81
N TYR A 469 -12.43 -6.06 15.06
CA TYR A 469 -11.96 -5.22 16.16
C TYR A 469 -10.52 -5.62 16.49
N ARG A 470 -9.64 -4.63 16.63
CA ARG A 470 -8.26 -4.82 17.05
C ARG A 470 -7.89 -3.84 18.14
N SER A 471 -7.45 -4.37 19.29
CA SER A 471 -6.97 -3.54 20.39
C SER A 471 -5.68 -2.80 20.03
N PRO A 472 -5.37 -1.68 20.69
CA PRO A 472 -3.98 -1.22 20.78
C PRO A 472 -3.11 -2.28 21.46
N PRO A 473 -1.76 -2.13 21.38
CA PRO A 473 -0.84 -3.02 22.09
C PRO A 473 -1.18 -3.14 23.57
N ILE A 474 -1.34 -4.36 24.07
CA ILE A 474 -1.70 -4.62 25.48
C ILE A 474 -0.49 -4.77 26.39
N ASP A 475 0.71 -4.87 25.82
CA ASP A 475 1.97 -4.93 26.54
C ASP A 475 3.14 -4.33 25.74
N ARG A 476 4.32 -4.31 26.35
CA ARG A 476 5.56 -3.74 25.77
C ARG A 476 6.11 -4.48 24.56
N PHE A 477 5.67 -5.70 24.27
CA PHE A 477 6.13 -6.48 23.12
C PHE A 477 5.22 -6.34 21.90
N GLY A 478 4.03 -5.69 22.06
CA GLY A 478 3.08 -5.52 20.96
C GLY A 478 2.03 -6.63 20.87
N SER A 479 1.78 -7.34 21.97
CA SER A 479 0.67 -8.29 22.06
C SER A 479 -0.67 -7.57 21.87
N GLU A 480 -1.66 -8.26 21.27
CA GLU A 480 -2.94 -7.65 20.93
C GLU A 480 -4.13 -8.61 21.09
N VAL A 481 -5.32 -8.04 21.17
CA VAL A 481 -6.60 -8.77 21.12
C VAL A 481 -7.27 -8.45 19.80
N ARG A 482 -7.72 -9.49 19.09
CA ARG A 482 -8.49 -9.39 17.87
C ARG A 482 -9.83 -10.10 18.02
N VAL A 483 -10.91 -9.46 17.53
CA VAL A 483 -12.23 -10.07 17.44
C VAL A 483 -12.75 -9.87 16.02
N ASP A 484 -13.00 -10.97 15.33
CA ASP A 484 -13.57 -10.99 13.98
C ASP A 484 -15.03 -11.45 14.07
N ALA A 485 -15.94 -10.72 13.47
CA ALA A 485 -17.34 -11.08 13.32
C ALA A 485 -17.71 -11.11 11.84
N VAL A 486 -18.37 -12.17 11.41
CA VAL A 486 -18.85 -12.36 10.04
C VAL A 486 -20.35 -12.57 10.08
N PHE A 487 -21.10 -11.87 9.22
CA PHE A 487 -22.55 -11.90 9.10
C PHE A 487 -22.95 -12.12 7.66
N GLY A 488 -24.07 -12.85 7.44
CA GLY A 488 -24.61 -13.15 6.12
C GLY A 488 -25.00 -14.62 6.03
N ASP A 489 -24.67 -15.27 4.93
CA ASP A 489 -24.93 -16.71 4.73
C ASP A 489 -24.11 -17.58 5.69
N ARG A 490 -23.04 -17.05 6.18
CA ARG A 490 -22.24 -17.57 7.27
C ARG A 490 -22.26 -16.59 8.43
N PHE A 491 -22.52 -17.07 9.63
CA PHE A 491 -22.21 -16.35 10.87
C PHE A 491 -20.91 -16.90 11.45
N GLY A 492 -20.02 -16.02 11.86
CA GLY A 492 -18.78 -16.40 12.54
C GLY A 492 -18.39 -15.37 13.58
N LEU A 493 -17.90 -15.83 14.72
CA LEU A 493 -17.29 -14.99 15.74
C LEU A 493 -15.98 -15.63 16.18
N THR A 494 -14.87 -14.94 15.98
CA THR A 494 -13.54 -15.38 16.38
C THR A 494 -12.93 -14.36 17.34
N ALA A 495 -12.46 -14.79 18.51
CA ALA A 495 -11.67 -13.96 19.42
C ALA A 495 -10.29 -14.60 19.61
N GLU A 496 -9.25 -13.82 19.43
CA GLU A 496 -7.85 -14.24 19.54
C GLU A 496 -7.06 -13.27 20.42
N VAL A 497 -6.23 -13.80 21.31
CA VAL A 497 -5.17 -13.04 21.97
C VAL A 497 -3.85 -13.46 21.35
N PHE A 498 -3.15 -12.56 20.69
CA PHE A 498 -1.83 -12.82 20.15
C PHE A 498 -0.77 -12.30 21.13
N LYS A 499 -0.15 -13.21 21.88
CA LYS A 499 0.79 -12.88 22.95
C LYS A 499 2.22 -13.10 22.48
N LEU A 500 3.00 -12.03 22.48
CA LEU A 500 4.43 -12.01 22.16
C LEU A 500 5.29 -12.08 23.44
N PHE A 501 6.49 -12.67 23.36
CA PHE A 501 7.34 -12.92 24.50
C PHE A 501 8.75 -12.32 24.39
N ASP A 502 9.15 -11.83 23.25
CA ASP A 502 10.48 -11.26 23.00
C ASP A 502 10.41 -9.96 22.20
N THR A 503 11.48 -9.18 22.25
CA THR A 503 11.57 -7.86 21.59
C THR A 503 11.70 -7.97 20.07
N ALA A 504 12.22 -9.08 19.55
CA ALA A 504 12.25 -9.37 18.13
C ALA A 504 10.90 -9.89 17.59
N GLN A 505 9.91 -10.10 18.51
CA GLN A 505 8.56 -10.56 18.20
C GLN A 505 8.50 -11.92 17.47
N HIS A 506 9.50 -12.78 17.75
CA HIS A 506 9.57 -14.10 17.14
C HIS A 506 8.63 -15.10 17.82
N LEU A 507 8.74 -15.25 19.15
CA LEU A 507 8.02 -16.26 19.90
C LEU A 507 6.63 -15.77 20.28
N PHE A 508 5.59 -16.53 19.96
CA PHE A 508 4.22 -16.21 20.33
C PHE A 508 3.42 -17.40 20.83
N VAL A 509 2.34 -17.08 21.56
CA VAL A 509 1.22 -17.98 21.88
C VAL A 509 -0.08 -17.28 21.51
N ALA A 510 -1.01 -18.02 20.90
CA ALA A 510 -2.26 -17.47 20.40
C ALA A 510 -3.47 -18.34 20.77
N PRO A 511 -4.03 -18.18 22.00
CA PRO A 511 -5.32 -18.76 22.33
C PRO A 511 -6.42 -18.08 21.49
N ARG A 512 -7.33 -18.92 20.96
CA ARG A 512 -8.43 -18.52 20.10
C ARG A 512 -9.70 -19.25 20.48
N VAL A 513 -10.81 -18.55 20.39
CA VAL A 513 -12.17 -19.10 20.47
C VAL A 513 -12.86 -18.78 19.14
N ASN A 514 -13.53 -19.76 18.57
CA ASN A 514 -14.24 -19.62 17.31
C ASN A 514 -15.65 -20.22 17.42
N VAL A 515 -16.65 -19.49 16.95
CA VAL A 515 -18.04 -19.95 16.83
C VAL A 515 -18.45 -19.75 15.38
N VAL A 516 -18.92 -20.81 14.73
CA VAL A 516 -19.30 -20.76 13.31
C VAL A 516 -20.67 -21.39 13.13
N MET A 517 -21.51 -20.72 12.34
CA MET A 517 -22.75 -21.24 11.79
C MET A 517 -22.68 -21.04 10.28
N ARG A 518 -22.80 -22.11 9.50
CA ARG A 518 -22.79 -22.06 8.04
C ARG A 518 -23.76 -23.06 7.43
N ASN A 519 -24.25 -22.73 6.24
CA ASN A 519 -24.97 -23.67 5.41
C ASN A 519 -23.95 -24.44 4.56
N VAL A 520 -24.07 -25.75 4.51
CA VAL A 520 -23.20 -26.63 3.73
C VAL A 520 -24.05 -27.28 2.64
N PRO A 521 -23.91 -26.87 1.38
CA PRO A 521 -24.73 -27.44 0.29
C PRO A 521 -24.35 -28.88 0.04
N ARG A 522 -25.32 -29.66 -0.49
CA ARG A 522 -25.12 -31.02 -0.92
C ARG A 522 -25.61 -31.17 -2.35
N TYR A 523 -24.74 -31.69 -3.19
CA TYR A 523 -25.00 -31.89 -4.60
C TYR A 523 -24.97 -33.38 -4.94
N ARG A 524 -25.66 -33.75 -6.01
CA ARG A 524 -25.56 -35.03 -6.71
C ARG A 524 -24.44 -34.92 -7.76
N GLU A 525 -24.00 -36.05 -8.31
CA GLU A 525 -22.96 -36.10 -9.35
C GLU A 525 -23.29 -35.25 -10.61
N ASP A 526 -24.58 -35.04 -10.89
CA ASP A 526 -25.02 -34.18 -12.00
C ASP A 526 -25.08 -32.70 -11.67
N GLY A 527 -24.62 -32.27 -10.45
CA GLY A 527 -24.62 -30.91 -9.97
C GLY A 527 -25.96 -30.38 -9.48
N PHE A 528 -26.99 -31.28 -9.39
CA PHE A 528 -28.26 -30.89 -8.82
C PHE A 528 -28.17 -30.80 -7.30
N ARG A 529 -28.49 -29.63 -6.72
CA ARG A 529 -28.54 -29.43 -5.28
C ARG A 529 -29.68 -30.25 -4.67
N THR A 530 -29.37 -31.19 -3.80
CA THR A 530 -30.35 -32.08 -3.14
C THR A 530 -30.79 -31.54 -1.79
N GLY A 531 -30.07 -30.56 -1.23
CA GLY A 531 -30.37 -29.96 0.04
C GLY A 531 -29.18 -29.27 0.66
N SER A 532 -29.31 -28.86 1.91
CA SER A 532 -28.21 -28.32 2.70
C SER A 532 -28.28 -28.70 4.17
N TYR A 533 -27.11 -28.72 4.82
CA TYR A 533 -27.01 -28.84 6.27
C TYR A 533 -26.67 -27.47 6.86
N ARG A 534 -27.29 -27.12 7.98
CA ARG A 534 -26.84 -26.03 8.84
C ARG A 534 -25.88 -26.57 9.88
N ALA A 535 -24.60 -26.27 9.71
CA ALA A 535 -23.56 -26.66 10.64
C ALA A 535 -23.32 -25.56 11.67
N ASN A 536 -23.40 -25.90 12.95
CA ASN A 536 -23.14 -25.02 14.08
C ASN A 536 -22.05 -25.67 14.93
N PHE A 537 -20.93 -25.00 15.14
CA PHE A 537 -19.87 -25.53 16.00
C PHE A 537 -19.13 -24.41 16.73
N ALA A 538 -18.60 -24.76 17.90
CA ALA A 538 -17.75 -23.91 18.72
C ALA A 538 -16.46 -24.65 19.02
N GLU A 539 -15.33 -23.94 18.96
CA GLU A 539 -14.02 -24.50 19.18
C GLU A 539 -13.11 -23.55 19.95
N ILE A 540 -12.19 -24.13 20.66
CA ILE A 540 -11.04 -23.45 21.24
C ILE A 540 -9.76 -23.97 20.57
N GLN A 541 -8.82 -23.08 20.37
CA GLN A 541 -7.53 -23.40 19.79
C GLN A 541 -6.44 -22.72 20.62
N LEU A 542 -5.35 -23.44 20.84
CA LEU A 542 -4.16 -22.90 21.48
C LEU A 542 -2.98 -23.18 20.57
N ASP A 543 -2.42 -22.12 20.01
CA ASP A 543 -1.25 -22.17 19.15
C ASP A 543 -0.04 -21.61 19.86
N ALA A 544 1.14 -22.15 19.57
CA ALA A 544 2.44 -21.58 19.83
C ALA A 544 3.26 -21.61 18.54
N GLY A 545 4.10 -20.61 18.33
CA GLY A 545 4.84 -20.56 17.07
C GLY A 545 5.99 -19.59 17.08
N TRP A 546 6.65 -19.53 15.93
CA TRP A 546 7.78 -18.68 15.64
C TRP A 546 7.56 -17.91 14.36
N GLN A 547 7.65 -16.58 14.43
CA GLN A 547 7.74 -15.68 13.28
C GLN A 547 9.20 -15.44 12.94
N PHE A 548 9.53 -15.40 11.64
CA PHE A 548 10.88 -15.11 11.17
C PHE A 548 11.03 -13.63 10.80
N ASP A 549 12.27 -13.14 10.67
CA ASP A 549 12.57 -11.78 10.20
C ASP A 549 12.13 -11.51 8.74
N PHE A 550 11.85 -12.56 8.00
CA PHE A 550 11.19 -12.51 6.69
C PHE A 550 9.74 -13.02 6.83
N PRO A 551 8.83 -12.76 5.89
CA PRO A 551 7.41 -13.04 6.07
C PRO A 551 7.06 -14.54 6.03
N ALA A 552 7.54 -15.27 7.04
CA ALA A 552 7.30 -16.69 7.26
C ALA A 552 6.97 -16.97 8.73
N GLU A 553 6.26 -18.06 8.97
CA GLU A 553 5.84 -18.50 10.30
C GLU A 553 5.78 -20.03 10.36
N ILE A 554 6.14 -20.59 11.52
CA ILE A 554 5.83 -21.98 11.89
C ILE A 554 4.96 -21.96 13.14
N ARG A 555 3.90 -22.76 13.14
CA ARG A 555 2.91 -22.80 14.22
C ARG A 555 2.55 -24.24 14.55
N PHE A 556 2.55 -24.56 15.83
CA PHE A 556 2.02 -25.80 16.37
C PHE A 556 0.85 -25.48 17.29
N GLY A 557 -0.25 -26.23 17.17
CA GLY A 557 -1.43 -25.95 17.96
C GLY A 557 -2.26 -27.19 18.29
N TYR A 558 -3.08 -27.04 19.31
CA TYR A 558 -4.15 -27.98 19.66
C TYR A 558 -5.51 -27.31 19.49
N GLN A 559 -6.44 -28.01 18.90
CA GLN A 559 -7.79 -27.57 18.62
C GLN A 559 -8.79 -28.56 19.21
N ARG A 560 -9.77 -28.05 19.95
CA ARG A 560 -10.87 -28.81 20.53
C ARG A 560 -12.18 -28.09 20.24
N GLY A 561 -13.16 -28.82 19.71
CA GLY A 561 -14.47 -28.25 19.40
C GLY A 561 -15.56 -29.29 19.43
N THR A 562 -16.80 -28.81 19.43
CA THR A 562 -18.00 -29.64 19.33
C THR A 562 -19.11 -28.87 18.62
N GLY A 563 -20.01 -29.59 18.01
CA GLY A 563 -21.14 -29.00 17.30
C GLY A 563 -22.05 -30.05 16.65
N GLU A 564 -22.89 -29.58 15.77
CA GLU A 564 -23.80 -30.42 15.02
C GLU A 564 -24.09 -29.81 13.63
N ALA A 565 -24.33 -30.67 12.66
CA ALA A 565 -24.88 -30.31 11.37
C ALA A 565 -26.26 -30.91 11.22
N ARG A 566 -27.29 -30.07 11.10
CA ARG A 566 -28.69 -30.49 10.93
C ARG A 566 -29.16 -30.23 9.52
N LEU A 567 -29.92 -31.18 8.95
CA LEU A 567 -30.57 -30.98 7.66
C LEU A 567 -31.46 -29.74 7.72
N HIS A 568 -31.18 -28.76 6.85
CA HIS A 568 -31.89 -27.50 6.79
C HIS A 568 -32.95 -27.49 5.70
N ASP A 569 -32.62 -28.02 4.53
CA ASP A 569 -33.53 -28.18 3.42
C ASP A 569 -33.23 -29.49 2.62
N GLY A 570 -34.19 -29.95 1.83
CA GLY A 570 -34.03 -31.12 0.98
C GLY A 570 -34.19 -32.45 1.69
N PHE A 571 -33.60 -33.50 1.09
CA PHE A 571 -33.70 -34.89 1.57
C PHE A 571 -32.29 -35.46 1.71
N ALA A 572 -31.89 -35.78 2.93
CA ALA A 572 -30.64 -36.46 3.20
C ALA A 572 -30.70 -37.23 4.53
N THR A 573 -29.92 -38.29 4.62
CA THR A 573 -29.74 -39.09 5.85
C THR A 573 -28.24 -39.16 6.15
N PRO A 574 -27.85 -39.02 7.43
CA PRO A 574 -28.66 -38.74 8.60
C PRO A 574 -29.18 -37.30 8.66
N GLU A 575 -30.31 -37.05 9.36
CA GLU A 575 -30.88 -35.72 9.56
C GLU A 575 -30.00 -34.82 10.46
N THR A 576 -29.22 -35.45 11.33
CA THR A 576 -28.27 -34.73 12.22
C THR A 576 -26.94 -35.50 12.27
N ILE A 577 -25.86 -34.75 12.16
CA ILE A 577 -24.48 -35.22 12.25
C ILE A 577 -23.83 -34.50 13.45
N ALA A 578 -23.34 -35.26 14.42
CA ALA A 578 -22.53 -34.71 15.51
C ALA A 578 -21.12 -34.43 14.95
N VAL A 579 -20.55 -33.29 15.36
CA VAL A 579 -19.23 -32.83 14.96
C VAL A 579 -18.36 -32.65 16.20
N ASP A 580 -17.37 -33.50 16.38
CA ASP A 580 -16.38 -33.38 17.44
C ASP A 580 -14.99 -33.22 16.84
N ILE A 581 -14.33 -32.13 17.23
CA ILE A 581 -12.98 -31.76 16.79
C ILE A 581 -12.00 -31.98 17.94
N GLY A 582 -10.96 -32.76 17.70
CA GLY A 582 -9.86 -32.96 18.65
C GLY A 582 -8.59 -33.28 17.87
N GLN A 583 -7.76 -32.23 17.61
CA GLN A 583 -6.60 -32.41 16.74
C GLN A 583 -5.41 -31.56 17.11
N PHE A 584 -4.22 -32.05 16.81
CA PHE A 584 -3.00 -31.26 16.74
C PHE A 584 -2.75 -30.81 15.32
N ASN A 585 -2.25 -29.58 15.16
CA ASN A 585 -1.94 -28.98 13.88
C ASN A 585 -0.46 -28.50 13.89
N LEU A 586 0.28 -28.82 12.84
CA LEU A 586 1.57 -28.20 12.54
C LEU A 586 1.45 -27.47 11.21
N SER A 587 1.64 -26.16 11.21
CA SER A 587 1.57 -25.36 9.98
C SER A 587 2.84 -24.55 9.77
N ALA A 588 3.19 -24.37 8.51
CA ALA A 588 4.27 -23.49 8.08
C ALA A 588 3.78 -22.64 6.90
N GLY A 589 4.24 -21.41 6.82
CA GLY A 589 3.87 -20.52 5.75
C GLY A 589 4.94 -19.49 5.42
N LEU A 590 4.98 -19.10 4.15
CA LEU A 590 5.80 -18.03 3.58
C LEU A 590 4.93 -17.22 2.63
N ASP A 591 4.98 -15.91 2.69
CA ASP A 591 4.26 -15.04 1.76
C ASP A 591 5.10 -13.82 1.41
N THR A 592 5.59 -13.77 0.17
CA THR A 592 6.37 -12.64 -0.38
C THR A 592 5.62 -11.86 -1.45
N LEU A 593 4.31 -12.13 -1.64
CA LEU A 593 3.50 -11.40 -2.61
C LEU A 593 3.46 -9.90 -2.29
N ASP A 594 3.52 -9.08 -3.32
CA ASP A 594 3.48 -7.62 -3.21
C ASP A 594 2.06 -7.05 -2.99
N SER A 595 1.02 -7.79 -3.34
CA SER A 595 -0.39 -7.46 -3.10
C SER A 595 -1.16 -8.70 -2.66
N ALA A 596 -2.20 -8.52 -1.83
CA ALA A 596 -3.08 -9.60 -1.39
C ALA A 596 -4.05 -10.03 -2.50
N PHE A 597 -4.49 -9.08 -3.37
CA PHE A 597 -5.59 -9.29 -4.32
C PHE A 597 -5.15 -9.29 -5.77
N PHE A 598 -4.27 -8.38 -6.16
CA PHE A 598 -3.73 -8.30 -7.52
C PHE A 598 -2.19 -8.37 -7.50
N PRO A 599 -1.60 -9.48 -7.00
CA PRO A 599 -0.14 -9.59 -6.92
C PRO A 599 0.50 -9.52 -8.30
N THR A 600 1.61 -8.78 -8.42
CA THR A 600 2.40 -8.69 -9.64
C THR A 600 3.69 -9.51 -9.55
N ARG A 601 4.16 -9.81 -8.34
CA ARG A 601 5.36 -10.61 -8.09
C ARG A 601 5.31 -11.30 -6.73
N GLY A 602 6.16 -12.29 -6.57
CA GLY A 602 6.37 -12.97 -5.30
C GLY A 602 5.87 -14.41 -5.28
N VAL A 603 6.02 -15.02 -4.11
CA VAL A 603 5.69 -16.43 -3.83
C VAL A 603 4.84 -16.49 -2.59
N ARG A 604 3.86 -17.39 -2.58
CA ARG A 604 3.15 -17.83 -1.37
C ARG A 604 3.24 -19.34 -1.28
N LEU A 605 3.67 -19.83 -0.12
CA LEU A 605 3.70 -21.24 0.23
C LEU A 605 3.01 -21.42 1.58
N SER A 606 2.19 -22.44 1.72
CA SER A 606 1.72 -22.87 3.03
C SER A 606 1.49 -24.36 3.07
N SER A 607 1.67 -24.93 4.25
CA SER A 607 1.41 -26.34 4.51
C SER A 607 0.82 -26.48 5.90
N ARG A 608 -0.09 -27.45 6.07
CA ARG A 608 -0.68 -27.85 7.35
C ARG A 608 -0.74 -29.37 7.43
N TRP A 609 -0.19 -29.92 8.50
CA TRP A 609 -0.36 -31.29 8.90
C TRP A 609 -1.23 -31.34 10.14
N SER A 610 -2.33 -32.11 10.09
CA SER A 610 -3.28 -32.24 11.19
C SER A 610 -3.39 -33.71 11.60
N VAL A 611 -3.46 -33.95 12.90
CA VAL A 611 -3.56 -35.27 13.52
C VAL A 611 -4.76 -35.26 14.45
N ALA A 612 -5.86 -35.82 13.99
CA ALA A 612 -7.10 -35.98 14.75
C ALA A 612 -7.13 -37.33 15.44
N ARG A 613 -7.55 -37.38 16.70
CA ARG A 613 -7.65 -38.62 17.49
C ARG A 613 -8.87 -38.54 18.39
N GLU A 614 -9.62 -39.70 18.47
CA GLU A 614 -10.73 -39.87 19.41
C GLU A 614 -10.29 -39.67 20.88
N ALA A 615 -9.08 -40.12 21.20
CA ALA A 615 -8.48 -39.99 22.53
C ALA A 615 -8.33 -38.53 22.99
N ILE A 616 -8.26 -37.57 22.08
CA ILE A 616 -8.18 -36.13 22.35
C ILE A 616 -9.46 -35.40 21.89
N GLY A 617 -10.49 -36.17 21.54
CA GLY A 617 -11.85 -35.70 21.34
C GLY A 617 -12.29 -35.46 19.91
N ALA A 618 -11.68 -36.06 18.91
CA ALA A 618 -12.19 -36.07 17.55
C ALA A 618 -13.31 -37.08 17.39
N SER A 619 -14.14 -36.91 16.36
CA SER A 619 -15.15 -37.90 15.95
C SER A 619 -14.54 -39.20 15.39
N ALA A 620 -13.31 -39.16 14.91
CA ALA A 620 -12.58 -40.28 14.33
C ALA A 620 -11.06 -40.05 14.38
N ASP A 621 -10.30 -41.14 14.25
CA ASP A 621 -8.84 -41.10 14.09
C ASP A 621 -8.48 -40.94 12.61
N PHE A 622 -7.86 -39.79 12.26
CA PHE A 622 -7.36 -39.54 10.90
C PHE A 622 -6.21 -38.53 10.91
N GLU A 623 -5.47 -38.50 9.82
CA GLU A 623 -4.41 -37.52 9.61
C GLU A 623 -4.57 -36.89 8.24
N THR A 624 -4.31 -35.58 8.14
CA THR A 624 -4.38 -34.84 6.87
C THR A 624 -3.11 -34.04 6.62
N LEU A 625 -2.82 -33.84 5.34
CA LEU A 625 -1.80 -32.92 4.88
C LEU A 625 -2.40 -32.02 3.80
N GLU A 626 -2.28 -30.72 4.01
CA GLU A 626 -2.67 -29.68 3.06
C GLU A 626 -1.41 -28.95 2.58
N ALA A 627 -1.38 -28.56 1.32
CA ALA A 627 -0.29 -27.77 0.74
C ALA A 627 -0.86 -26.79 -0.29
N HIS A 628 -0.34 -25.58 -0.25
CA HIS A 628 -0.68 -24.51 -1.18
C HIS A 628 0.62 -23.87 -1.67
N ALA A 629 0.74 -23.64 -2.97
CA ALA A 629 1.87 -22.94 -3.59
C ALA A 629 1.36 -21.99 -4.67
N MET A 630 1.82 -20.76 -4.66
CA MET A 630 1.52 -19.75 -5.67
C MET A 630 2.81 -19.01 -6.05
N GLN A 631 3.02 -18.80 -7.34
CA GLN A 631 4.10 -18.01 -7.88
C GLN A 631 3.53 -17.01 -8.88
N VAL A 632 4.00 -15.77 -8.83
CA VAL A 632 3.51 -14.66 -9.67
C VAL A 632 4.67 -14.01 -10.42
N TRP A 633 4.46 -13.76 -11.71
CA TRP A 633 5.38 -13.03 -12.58
C TRP A 633 4.62 -11.98 -13.38
N SER A 634 5.22 -10.80 -13.54
CA SER A 634 4.67 -9.74 -14.39
C SER A 634 5.72 -9.18 -15.34
N ARG A 635 5.26 -8.74 -16.50
CA ARG A 635 6.05 -7.99 -17.46
C ARG A 635 5.19 -6.89 -18.07
N GLY A 636 5.46 -5.64 -17.69
CA GLY A 636 4.60 -4.51 -18.04
C GLY A 636 3.16 -4.73 -17.55
N PRO A 637 2.14 -4.60 -18.40
CA PRO A 637 0.74 -4.77 -18.02
C PRO A 637 0.31 -6.23 -17.82
N ASP A 638 1.14 -7.19 -18.21
CA ASP A 638 0.82 -8.62 -18.26
C ASP A 638 1.29 -9.33 -16.99
N THR A 639 0.43 -10.14 -16.40
CA THR A 639 0.73 -10.95 -15.20
C THR A 639 0.34 -12.40 -15.43
N LEU A 640 1.22 -13.32 -15.08
CA LEU A 640 0.98 -14.76 -15.04
C LEU A 640 1.07 -15.25 -13.60
N ILE A 641 0.07 -16.01 -13.17
CA ILE A 641 -0.01 -16.63 -11.84
C ILE A 641 -0.06 -18.14 -12.06
N ALA A 642 0.85 -18.89 -11.44
CA ALA A 642 0.78 -20.33 -11.34
C ALA A 642 0.47 -20.73 -9.89
N GLN A 643 -0.49 -21.59 -9.69
CA GLN A 643 -0.92 -22.04 -8.39
C GLN A 643 -1.17 -23.55 -8.34
N LEU A 644 -0.85 -24.15 -7.21
CA LEU A 644 -1.12 -25.55 -6.90
C LEU A 644 -1.72 -25.63 -5.50
N ASP A 645 -2.88 -26.24 -5.39
CA ASP A 645 -3.55 -26.58 -4.14
C ASP A 645 -3.72 -28.09 -4.07
N ALA A 646 -3.37 -28.69 -2.95
CA ALA A 646 -3.52 -30.12 -2.76
C ALA A 646 -3.77 -30.45 -1.30
N ALA A 647 -4.65 -31.38 -1.04
CA ALA A 647 -4.86 -31.93 0.30
C ALA A 647 -5.25 -33.41 0.23
N SER A 648 -4.90 -34.16 1.27
CA SER A 648 -5.18 -35.57 1.35
C SER A 648 -5.28 -36.06 2.79
N SER A 649 -6.15 -37.05 3.03
CA SER A 649 -6.00 -37.91 4.19
C SER A 649 -4.75 -38.78 4.02
N LEU A 650 -3.90 -38.82 5.05
CA LEU A 650 -2.69 -39.67 5.09
C LEU A 650 -2.97 -41.00 5.76
N SER A 651 -3.92 -41.04 6.68
CA SER A 651 -4.34 -42.22 7.40
C SER A 651 -5.75 -42.02 7.99
N GLY A 652 -6.48 -43.11 8.20
CA GLY A 652 -7.85 -43.11 8.71
C GLY A 652 -8.87 -42.66 7.66
N THR A 653 -10.14 -42.64 8.01
CA THR A 653 -11.24 -42.14 7.18
C THR A 653 -11.73 -40.83 7.74
N MET A 654 -11.83 -39.82 6.90
CA MET A 654 -12.29 -38.50 7.31
C MET A 654 -13.81 -38.52 7.54
N PRO A 655 -14.31 -37.96 8.65
CA PRO A 655 -15.74 -37.77 8.84
C PRO A 655 -16.28 -36.73 7.84
N LEU A 656 -17.58 -36.81 7.53
CA LEU A 656 -18.22 -36.03 6.46
C LEU A 656 -18.01 -34.52 6.57
N GLU A 657 -17.95 -34.01 7.79
CA GLU A 657 -17.72 -32.58 8.11
C GLU A 657 -16.30 -32.12 7.82
N SER A 658 -15.33 -33.04 7.76
CA SER A 658 -13.91 -32.76 7.53
C SER A 658 -13.49 -32.95 6.08
N LEU A 659 -14.39 -33.46 5.20
CA LEU A 659 -14.09 -33.68 3.80
C LEU A 659 -13.77 -32.35 3.07
N TYR A 660 -12.82 -32.42 2.15
CA TYR A 660 -12.45 -31.30 1.29
C TYR A 660 -13.54 -31.05 0.25
N ARG A 661 -13.70 -29.77 -0.09
CA ARG A 661 -14.68 -29.29 -1.05
C ARG A 661 -14.03 -28.32 -2.01
N ILE A 662 -14.26 -28.47 -3.31
CA ILE A 662 -13.84 -27.54 -4.35
C ILE A 662 -14.97 -27.34 -5.37
N GLY A 663 -14.86 -26.28 -6.14
CA GLY A 663 -15.80 -25.82 -7.15
C GLY A 663 -15.81 -24.28 -7.16
N GLY A 664 -16.41 -23.68 -8.18
CA GLY A 664 -16.49 -22.21 -8.32
C GLY A 664 -15.39 -21.61 -9.18
N LEU A 665 -15.39 -20.28 -9.27
CA LEU A 665 -14.44 -19.53 -10.08
C LEU A 665 -12.99 -19.79 -9.63
N PHE A 666 -12.12 -20.15 -10.60
CA PHE A 666 -10.72 -20.55 -10.38
C PHE A 666 -10.53 -21.82 -9.52
N SER A 667 -11.60 -22.51 -9.19
CA SER A 667 -11.59 -23.76 -8.42
C SER A 667 -12.33 -24.87 -9.18
N LEU A 668 -11.95 -25.13 -10.43
CA LEU A 668 -12.66 -25.86 -11.49
C LEU A 668 -13.87 -25.04 -11.99
N SER A 669 -13.56 -23.93 -12.66
CA SER A 669 -14.55 -23.00 -13.22
C SER A 669 -15.59 -23.72 -14.08
N GLY A 670 -16.87 -23.42 -13.85
CA GLY A 670 -18.02 -24.11 -14.44
C GLY A 670 -18.77 -24.95 -13.43
N TYR A 671 -18.10 -25.48 -12.39
CA TYR A 671 -18.76 -26.09 -11.24
C TYR A 671 -19.30 -25.02 -10.28
N LYS A 672 -20.31 -25.39 -9.48
CA LYS A 672 -20.81 -24.55 -8.39
C LYS A 672 -19.83 -24.56 -7.21
N ASP A 673 -19.94 -23.57 -6.35
CA ASP A 673 -19.11 -23.52 -5.14
C ASP A 673 -19.36 -24.75 -4.26
N GLU A 674 -18.28 -25.36 -3.71
CA GLU A 674 -18.31 -26.57 -2.88
C GLU A 674 -19.03 -27.79 -3.55
N GLU A 675 -19.15 -27.86 -4.89
CA GLU A 675 -19.89 -28.95 -5.57
C GLU A 675 -19.19 -30.31 -5.45
N LEU A 676 -17.86 -30.33 -5.56
CA LEU A 676 -17.06 -31.56 -5.49
C LEU A 676 -16.56 -31.81 -4.07
N ILE A 677 -16.69 -33.08 -3.59
CA ILE A 677 -16.37 -33.44 -2.20
C ILE A 677 -15.59 -34.74 -2.12
N GLY A 678 -14.58 -34.84 -1.26
CA GLY A 678 -13.80 -36.05 -1.03
C GLY A 678 -12.70 -35.90 0.02
N GLU A 679 -11.97 -37.01 0.25
CA GLU A 679 -10.85 -37.04 1.23
C GLU A 679 -9.52 -36.53 0.65
N THR A 680 -9.45 -36.38 -0.65
CA THR A 680 -8.24 -35.98 -1.36
C THR A 680 -8.61 -35.08 -2.54
N TYR A 681 -7.85 -34.01 -2.74
CA TYR A 681 -7.95 -33.22 -3.98
C TYR A 681 -6.57 -32.73 -4.43
N ALA A 682 -6.48 -32.45 -5.72
CA ALA A 682 -5.37 -31.72 -6.32
C ALA A 682 -5.91 -30.78 -7.39
N LEU A 683 -5.47 -29.52 -7.38
CA LEU A 683 -5.88 -28.48 -8.31
C LEU A 683 -4.67 -27.65 -8.71
N GLY A 684 -4.33 -27.70 -9.98
CA GLY A 684 -3.36 -26.79 -10.61
C GLY A 684 -4.09 -25.75 -11.42
N ARG A 685 -3.63 -24.50 -11.36
CA ARG A 685 -4.19 -23.42 -12.18
C ARG A 685 -3.12 -22.50 -12.71
N LEU A 686 -3.36 -21.98 -13.92
CA LEU A 686 -2.61 -20.89 -14.54
C LEU A 686 -3.60 -19.77 -14.83
N VAL A 687 -3.35 -18.58 -14.29
CA VAL A 687 -4.18 -17.40 -14.52
C VAL A 687 -3.32 -16.34 -15.24
N TYR A 688 -3.74 -15.95 -16.42
CA TYR A 688 -3.19 -14.81 -17.14
C TYR A 688 -4.13 -13.63 -17.02
N ARG A 689 -3.59 -12.47 -16.70
CA ARG A 689 -4.36 -11.22 -16.72
C ARG A 689 -3.52 -10.09 -17.32
N ARG A 690 -4.20 -9.16 -17.97
CA ARG A 690 -3.64 -7.93 -18.51
C ARG A 690 -4.37 -6.72 -17.95
N ARG A 691 -3.61 -5.75 -17.47
CA ARG A 691 -4.15 -4.44 -17.10
C ARG A 691 -4.55 -3.69 -18.39
N LEU A 692 -5.81 -3.24 -18.45
CA LEU A 692 -6.39 -2.61 -19.66
C LEU A 692 -6.23 -1.09 -19.67
N ASN A 693 -6.42 -0.45 -18.55
CA ASN A 693 -6.16 0.97 -18.40
C ASN A 693 -4.67 1.14 -18.10
N GLY A 694 -3.99 1.95 -18.92
CA GLY A 694 -2.54 2.17 -18.83
C GLY A 694 -2.14 2.51 -17.39
N GLY A 695 -1.00 1.97 -16.94
CA GLY A 695 -0.49 2.12 -15.58
C GLY A 695 -0.32 3.55 -15.10
N ASP A 696 -0.48 4.50 -16.00
CA ASP A 696 0.02 5.86 -15.87
C ASP A 696 -1.07 6.93 -15.81
N ALA A 697 -2.36 6.54 -15.90
CA ALA A 697 -3.35 7.55 -16.21
C ALA A 697 -3.84 8.38 -15.03
N GLN A 698 -3.93 7.86 -13.80
CA GLN A 698 -4.39 8.65 -12.65
C GLN A 698 -3.94 8.02 -11.33
N ALA A 699 -3.42 8.82 -10.39
CA ALA A 699 -3.07 8.38 -9.05
C ALA A 699 -4.29 7.81 -8.27
N PHE A 700 -5.51 8.14 -8.70
CA PHE A 700 -6.77 7.71 -8.11
C PHE A 700 -7.65 6.88 -9.07
N GLY A 701 -7.09 6.38 -10.16
CA GLY A 701 -7.83 5.56 -11.14
C GLY A 701 -8.04 4.12 -10.64
N VAL A 702 -9.22 3.55 -10.91
CA VAL A 702 -9.52 2.13 -10.65
C VAL A 702 -8.83 1.26 -11.68
N PRO A 703 -7.86 0.39 -11.30
CA PRO A 703 -7.23 -0.56 -12.21
C PRO A 703 -8.26 -1.56 -12.77
N ILE A 704 -8.29 -1.74 -14.09
CA ILE A 704 -9.16 -2.69 -14.78
C ILE A 704 -8.32 -3.75 -15.47
N TYR A 705 -8.72 -4.99 -15.34
CA TYR A 705 -8.02 -6.15 -15.88
C TYR A 705 -8.96 -7.00 -16.74
N ALA A 706 -8.41 -7.60 -17.79
CA ALA A 706 -9.02 -8.74 -18.48
C ALA A 706 -8.10 -9.95 -18.35
N GLY A 707 -8.66 -11.14 -18.25
CA GLY A 707 -7.84 -12.32 -18.08
C GLY A 707 -8.57 -13.62 -18.41
N THR A 708 -7.81 -14.70 -18.28
CA THR A 708 -8.28 -16.07 -18.47
C THR A 708 -7.57 -17.02 -17.52
N SER A 709 -8.25 -18.13 -17.16
CA SER A 709 -7.64 -19.23 -16.40
C SER A 709 -7.61 -20.51 -17.22
N LEU A 710 -6.66 -21.36 -16.89
CA LEU A 710 -6.63 -22.78 -17.22
C LEU A 710 -6.46 -23.56 -15.92
N GLU A 711 -7.33 -24.52 -15.69
CA GLU A 711 -7.44 -25.24 -14.45
C GLU A 711 -7.46 -26.74 -14.73
N ALA A 712 -6.77 -27.51 -13.89
CA ALA A 712 -6.72 -28.97 -14.00
C ALA A 712 -6.73 -29.57 -12.60
N GLY A 713 -7.70 -30.39 -12.29
CA GLY A 713 -7.81 -30.95 -10.94
C GLY A 713 -8.95 -31.94 -10.80
N ASN A 714 -9.04 -32.53 -9.61
CA ASN A 714 -10.19 -33.35 -9.21
C ASN A 714 -10.23 -33.50 -7.69
N VAL A 715 -11.35 -34.04 -7.21
CA VAL A 715 -11.54 -34.52 -5.85
C VAL A 715 -11.81 -36.01 -5.89
N TRP A 716 -11.17 -36.76 -5.05
CA TRP A 716 -11.36 -38.24 -4.92
C TRP A 716 -11.91 -38.57 -3.55
N ALA A 717 -12.86 -39.49 -3.54
CA ALA A 717 -13.50 -39.99 -2.31
C ALA A 717 -12.52 -40.68 -1.36
N ASP A 718 -11.48 -41.29 -1.90
CA ASP A 718 -10.40 -41.98 -1.16
C ASP A 718 -9.06 -41.68 -1.84
N PRO A 719 -7.99 -41.44 -1.08
CA PRO A 719 -6.65 -41.22 -1.64
C PRO A 719 -6.14 -42.33 -2.56
N ASP A 720 -6.54 -43.58 -2.31
CA ASP A 720 -6.14 -44.75 -3.11
C ASP A 720 -6.81 -44.76 -4.49
N LEU A 721 -7.90 -43.99 -4.67
CA LEU A 721 -8.61 -43.84 -5.95
C LEU A 721 -8.02 -42.69 -6.79
N ALA A 722 -7.08 -41.90 -6.26
CA ALA A 722 -6.53 -40.77 -6.96
C ALA A 722 -5.79 -41.20 -8.25
N SER A 723 -6.29 -40.74 -9.39
CA SER A 723 -5.75 -41.08 -10.71
C SER A 723 -5.63 -39.82 -11.60
N THR A 724 -4.57 -39.79 -12.39
CA THR A 724 -4.40 -38.73 -13.40
C THR A 724 -5.35 -38.87 -14.59
N SER A 725 -5.98 -40.07 -14.78
CA SER A 725 -6.99 -40.28 -15.83
C SER A 725 -8.31 -39.55 -15.54
N ASP A 726 -8.54 -39.16 -14.29
CA ASP A 726 -9.80 -38.59 -13.83
C ASP A 726 -9.72 -37.06 -13.65
N ILE A 727 -8.63 -36.47 -14.12
CA ILE A 727 -8.44 -35.03 -14.05
C ILE A 727 -9.46 -34.28 -14.92
N THR A 728 -10.23 -33.43 -14.32
CA THR A 728 -11.13 -32.49 -14.98
C THR A 728 -10.34 -31.25 -15.43
N LEU A 729 -10.56 -30.85 -16.68
CA LEU A 729 -10.04 -29.60 -17.21
C LEU A 729 -11.12 -28.53 -17.19
N ALA A 730 -10.78 -27.35 -16.70
CA ALA A 730 -11.66 -26.20 -16.66
C ALA A 730 -10.91 -24.92 -17.05
N GLY A 731 -11.66 -23.87 -17.26
CA GLY A 731 -11.10 -22.56 -17.53
C GLY A 731 -12.14 -21.46 -17.50
N SER A 732 -11.67 -20.23 -17.38
CA SER A 732 -12.53 -19.06 -17.36
C SER A 732 -11.98 -17.93 -18.18
N VAL A 733 -12.87 -16.99 -18.54
CA VAL A 733 -12.53 -15.64 -19.01
C VAL A 733 -13.18 -14.64 -18.07
N PHE A 734 -12.47 -13.56 -17.78
CA PHE A 734 -12.96 -12.60 -16.79
C PHE A 734 -12.55 -11.16 -17.08
N LEU A 735 -13.36 -10.23 -16.56
CA LEU A 735 -13.01 -8.84 -16.32
C LEU A 735 -12.93 -8.63 -14.82
N ALA A 736 -11.94 -7.85 -14.38
CA ALA A 736 -11.78 -7.53 -12.97
C ALA A 736 -11.44 -6.05 -12.79
N ALA A 737 -11.79 -5.51 -11.62
CA ALA A 737 -11.46 -4.15 -11.23
C ALA A 737 -11.00 -4.13 -9.76
N ASP A 738 -9.94 -3.36 -9.48
CA ASP A 738 -9.46 -3.15 -8.12
C ASP A 738 -10.09 -1.87 -7.56
N THR A 739 -11.13 -2.04 -6.75
CA THR A 739 -11.96 -0.93 -6.27
C THR A 739 -11.75 -0.67 -4.78
N VAL A 740 -12.17 0.50 -4.29
CA VAL A 740 -12.15 0.83 -2.85
C VAL A 740 -12.98 -0.13 -1.97
N MET A 741 -13.93 -0.84 -2.59
CA MET A 741 -14.71 -1.89 -1.93
C MET A 741 -14.06 -3.27 -2.02
N GLY A 742 -12.86 -3.35 -2.61
CA GLY A 742 -12.13 -4.57 -2.92
C GLY A 742 -12.25 -4.99 -4.38
N PRO A 743 -11.62 -6.13 -4.73
CA PRO A 743 -11.66 -6.70 -6.09
C PRO A 743 -13.08 -7.03 -6.53
N VAL A 744 -13.42 -6.67 -7.77
CA VAL A 744 -14.69 -7.03 -8.41
C VAL A 744 -14.38 -7.86 -9.64
N TYR A 745 -15.05 -9.00 -9.81
CA TYR A 745 -14.90 -9.90 -10.95
C TYR A 745 -16.25 -10.13 -11.63
N LEU A 746 -16.23 -10.15 -12.95
CA LEU A 746 -17.28 -10.71 -13.81
C LEU A 746 -16.62 -11.78 -14.66
N ALA A 747 -17.04 -13.02 -14.55
CA ALA A 747 -16.39 -14.13 -15.20
C ALA A 747 -17.41 -15.13 -15.81
N TYR A 748 -16.95 -15.82 -16.84
CA TYR A 748 -17.62 -17.01 -17.38
C TYR A 748 -16.63 -18.19 -17.32
N GLY A 749 -17.07 -19.29 -16.73
CA GLY A 749 -16.29 -20.51 -16.58
C GLY A 749 -16.94 -21.70 -17.25
N ARG A 750 -16.10 -22.63 -17.75
CA ARG A 750 -16.53 -23.89 -18.34
C ARG A 750 -15.53 -25.01 -18.07
N SER A 751 -16.05 -26.25 -17.88
CA SER A 751 -15.24 -27.47 -17.77
C SER A 751 -15.51 -28.44 -18.92
N ASP A 752 -14.63 -29.44 -19.08
CA ASP A 752 -14.78 -30.56 -20.01
C ASP A 752 -15.87 -31.56 -19.60
N ALA A 753 -16.34 -31.47 -18.35
CA ALA A 753 -17.49 -32.24 -17.82
C ALA A 753 -18.86 -31.59 -18.15
N ASP A 754 -18.92 -30.70 -19.16
CA ASP A 754 -20.11 -29.96 -19.59
C ASP A 754 -20.74 -29.05 -18.49
N ARG A 755 -19.94 -28.63 -17.52
CA ARG A 755 -20.32 -27.62 -16.53
C ARG A 755 -19.99 -26.24 -17.06
N GLN A 756 -20.89 -25.27 -16.82
CA GLN A 756 -20.67 -23.86 -17.15
C GLN A 756 -21.38 -22.98 -16.15
N SER A 757 -20.78 -21.84 -15.84
CA SER A 757 -21.38 -20.86 -14.94
C SER A 757 -20.88 -19.44 -15.27
N VAL A 758 -21.71 -18.45 -14.94
CA VAL A 758 -21.35 -17.03 -14.93
C VAL A 758 -21.18 -16.61 -13.48
N TYR A 759 -20.15 -15.88 -13.18
CA TYR A 759 -19.85 -15.44 -11.82
C TYR A 759 -19.78 -13.92 -11.73
N VAL A 760 -20.42 -13.36 -10.71
CA VAL A 760 -20.12 -12.01 -10.19
C VAL A 760 -19.55 -12.17 -8.80
N PHE A 761 -18.38 -11.62 -8.58
CA PHE A 761 -17.68 -11.75 -7.31
C PHE A 761 -17.17 -10.38 -6.85
N VAL A 762 -17.41 -10.03 -5.58
CA VAL A 762 -16.82 -8.89 -4.88
C VAL A 762 -16.02 -9.45 -3.71
N GLY A 763 -14.71 -9.19 -3.69
CA GLY A 763 -13.77 -9.75 -2.72
C GLY A 763 -12.72 -10.64 -3.38
N ARG A 764 -12.16 -11.56 -2.62
CA ARG A 764 -11.11 -12.47 -3.10
C ARG A 764 -11.73 -13.77 -3.63
N PRO A 765 -11.57 -14.13 -4.90
CA PRO A 765 -12.17 -15.33 -5.48
C PRO A 765 -11.38 -16.64 -5.19
N PHE A 766 -10.20 -16.60 -4.51
CA PHE A 766 -9.37 -17.77 -4.21
C PHE A 766 -8.42 -17.53 -3.03
#